data_d409bf14a9370840a78de1269ae08471
#
_entry.id   d409bf14a9370840a78de1269ae08471
#
_cell.length_a   1.000
_cell.length_b   1.000
_cell.length_c   1.000
_cell.angle_alpha   90.00
_cell.angle_beta   90.00
_cell.angle_gamma   90.00
#
_symmetry.space_group_name_H-M   'P 1'
#
loop_
_entity.id
_entity.type
_entity.pdbx_description
1 polymer ?
#
loop_
_entity_poly.entity_id
_entity_poly.type
_entity_poly.pdbx_seq_one_letter_code
_entity_poly.pdbx_strand_id
1 'polypeptide(L)'
;MLRNFIVVFLLLFCIHSHAQKQDIILLDSNSRPLIGKDLQVFIPDSEVAFKTALKAVYQPVASEVPNFGTQKNSIWIRLTIQNNSFTPSFVLYMDNPTLDEVELFWKPTGADTFRRQLLNKQQPLSDRKHTGSDYVFSLDQENAEPVVYYARIKGEQPLILPVSVNLPNTQLAEMLKKNWLNGIYFGLVLIMVTYNFFIYASVKDSSYLYYVIFICFAGLTQLMLKGIAFQYFWPDTPFMKQYGMVFFASLSGSAGLLFTRQFLNLKKDFPILNRIILFALIPFAISMALTPFSRQLSFLFMRNATSVGAMIALLTSIYVLRKSRKASIIYFVIAWCILMAGSIVYLLFNFGILKYSTFTNYSVQLSSAIEMTLLSLALASRINILEKEKENSRRTALRLARENTRIVKEQNLHLEEQVNKRTEELVLKNEMLNETYEDLKQAQSKLVIAEKMSSLGQLTAGIAHEINNPINFVASNVNPLRRDFKTLLDALDRIEAIGLKEDTPNEYKKKEIDQYKSDEDLDYLKTEISYLLNGIQDGASRTAEIVKGLRVFSRVDEAELKSANINDGIKSTLVIVNNLLHGIQVTVELSECPEILCYPGKLNQVFLNIITNAIGAIRERHGQAEGGHLEVRTYPENDQRICILIKDNGIGMDETTLSKVYEPFFTTKKVGEGMGLGMSIVFSIIKEHNANILVDSAVNEGTTFTIKLNTNNN
;
A
#
# COMPACT_ATOMS: atom_id res chain seq x y z
N MET A 1 -37.81 -47.56 5.63
CA MET A 1 -36.58 -46.87 6.13
C MET A 1 -36.71 -45.35 6.08
N LEU A 2 -37.20 -44.74 5.02
CA LEU A 2 -37.32 -43.27 4.88
C LEU A 2 -38.23 -42.62 5.95
N ARG A 3 -39.33 -43.27 6.32
CA ARG A 3 -40.31 -42.79 7.32
C ARG A 3 -39.74 -42.77 8.77
N ASN A 4 -38.86 -43.69 9.09
CA ASN A 4 -38.19 -43.72 10.39
C ASN A 4 -37.03 -42.73 10.50
N PHE A 5 -36.43 -42.35 9.35
CA PHE A 5 -35.40 -41.31 9.27
C PHE A 5 -36.02 -39.93 9.47
N ILE A 6 -37.18 -39.65 8.94
CA ILE A 6 -37.91 -38.37 9.09
C ILE A 6 -38.42 -38.22 10.53
N VAL A 7 -38.87 -39.28 11.19
CA VAL A 7 -39.30 -39.22 12.59
C VAL A 7 -38.14 -39.01 13.56
N VAL A 8 -36.98 -39.63 13.31
CA VAL A 8 -35.75 -39.37 14.10
C VAL A 8 -35.19 -37.96 13.85
N PHE A 9 -35.29 -37.43 12.61
CA PHE A 9 -34.92 -36.08 12.31
C PHE A 9 -35.86 -35.04 12.94
N LEU A 10 -37.16 -35.31 13.00
CA LEU A 10 -38.14 -34.46 13.67
C LEU A 10 -38.07 -34.56 15.21
N LEU A 11 -37.68 -35.69 15.77
CA LEU A 11 -37.47 -35.87 17.22
C LEU A 11 -36.16 -35.20 17.69
N LEU A 12 -35.16 -35.08 16.85
CA LEU A 12 -33.95 -34.29 17.15
C LEU A 12 -34.19 -32.78 17.12
N PHE A 13 -35.29 -32.32 16.55
CA PHE A 13 -35.69 -30.91 16.56
C PHE A 13 -36.59 -30.48 17.71
N CYS A 14 -37.07 -31.43 18.52
CA CYS A 14 -38.09 -31.19 19.56
C CYS A 14 -37.62 -31.19 20.99
N ILE A 15 -36.32 -31.18 21.31
CA ILE A 15 -35.90 -31.03 22.71
C ILE A 15 -34.78 -30.01 22.82
N HIS A 16 -35.11 -28.73 22.71
CA HIS A 16 -34.39 -27.66 23.39
C HIS A 16 -35.37 -26.58 23.86
N SER A 17 -36.30 -27.00 24.73
CA SER A 17 -36.89 -26.08 25.69
C SER A 17 -35.80 -25.73 26.71
N HIS A 18 -34.93 -24.81 26.39
CA HIS A 18 -34.05 -24.20 27.39
C HIS A 18 -34.91 -23.26 28.23
N ALA A 19 -35.08 -23.60 29.48
CA ALA A 19 -35.47 -22.63 30.47
C ALA A 19 -34.57 -21.38 30.30
N GLN A 20 -35.17 -20.21 30.29
CA GLN A 20 -34.55 -18.92 30.15
C GLN A 20 -33.60 -18.67 31.33
N LYS A 21 -32.41 -19.26 31.28
CA LYS A 21 -31.32 -18.89 32.14
C LYS A 21 -30.90 -17.51 31.67
N GLN A 22 -31.20 -16.52 32.45
CA GLN A 22 -30.67 -15.16 32.20
C GLN A 22 -29.17 -15.29 32.35
N ASP A 23 -28.45 -15.40 31.22
CA ASP A 23 -27.00 -15.54 31.21
C ASP A 23 -26.44 -14.16 31.63
N ILE A 24 -26.13 -14.05 32.92
CA ILE A 24 -25.50 -12.85 33.50
C ILE A 24 -24.01 -12.99 33.26
N ILE A 25 -23.45 -11.99 32.56
CA ILE A 25 -22.02 -11.86 32.35
C ILE A 25 -21.41 -11.39 33.68
N LEU A 26 -20.79 -12.29 34.41
CA LEU A 26 -20.05 -11.93 35.61
C LEU A 26 -18.69 -11.41 35.23
N LEU A 27 -18.41 -10.17 35.56
CA LEU A 27 -17.09 -9.58 35.43
C LEU A 27 -16.32 -9.81 36.73
N ASP A 28 -15.29 -10.60 36.63
CA ASP A 28 -14.25 -10.78 37.65
C ASP A 28 -13.00 -9.96 37.24
N SER A 29 -11.87 -10.21 37.90
CA SER A 29 -10.61 -9.58 37.54
C SER A 29 -10.09 -9.98 36.14
N ASN A 30 -10.76 -10.89 35.44
CA ASN A 30 -10.38 -11.38 34.12
C ASN A 30 -11.25 -10.75 33.02
N SER A 31 -10.63 -10.38 31.92
CA SER A 31 -11.32 -9.95 30.71
C SER A 31 -12.00 -11.13 30.01
N ARG A 32 -13.15 -10.87 29.38
CA ARG A 32 -13.88 -11.85 28.56
C ARG A 32 -13.74 -11.49 27.08
N PRO A 33 -12.88 -12.19 26.34
CA PRO A 33 -12.52 -11.81 24.98
C PRO A 33 -13.66 -11.93 23.97
N LEU A 34 -14.63 -12.82 24.17
CA LEU A 34 -15.80 -12.98 23.31
C LEU A 34 -17.01 -13.39 24.14
N ILE A 35 -18.07 -12.59 24.10
CA ILE A 35 -19.30 -12.77 24.86
C ILE A 35 -20.53 -13.05 23.99
N GLY A 36 -20.33 -13.42 22.72
CA GLY A 36 -21.45 -13.58 21.77
C GLY A 36 -22.52 -14.58 22.21
N LYS A 37 -22.15 -15.67 22.93
CA LYS A 37 -23.09 -16.65 23.47
C LYS A 37 -23.90 -16.13 24.65
N ASP A 38 -23.38 -15.11 25.33
CA ASP A 38 -24.05 -14.47 26.45
C ASP A 38 -25.01 -13.36 26.00
N LEU A 39 -25.05 -13.10 24.69
CA LEU A 39 -25.92 -12.10 24.06
C LEU A 39 -27.30 -12.69 23.75
N GLN A 40 -28.27 -11.83 23.76
CA GLN A 40 -29.60 -12.12 23.29
C GLN A 40 -29.95 -11.12 22.20
N VAL A 41 -30.61 -11.55 21.11
CA VAL A 41 -30.90 -10.74 19.94
C VAL A 41 -32.40 -10.65 19.66
N PHE A 42 -32.81 -9.50 19.19
CA PHE A 42 -34.13 -9.26 18.60
C PHE A 42 -33.92 -8.63 17.21
N ILE A 43 -34.42 -9.27 16.18
CA ILE A 43 -34.37 -8.83 14.79
C ILE A 43 -35.80 -8.45 14.37
N PRO A 44 -36.13 -7.16 14.29
CA PRO A 44 -37.46 -6.72 13.91
C PRO A 44 -37.65 -6.69 12.38
N ASP A 45 -38.86 -6.95 11.91
CA ASP A 45 -39.24 -6.86 10.50
C ASP A 45 -39.27 -5.40 9.97
N SER A 46 -39.37 -4.43 10.87
CA SER A 46 -39.34 -3.00 10.56
C SER A 46 -38.53 -2.23 11.61
N GLU A 47 -38.11 -0.99 11.31
CA GLU A 47 -37.43 -0.15 12.30
C GLU A 47 -38.33 0.09 13.51
N VAL A 48 -37.84 -0.22 14.70
CA VAL A 48 -38.57 -0.08 15.96
C VAL A 48 -37.85 0.86 16.92
N ALA A 49 -38.64 1.60 17.69
CA ALA A 49 -38.15 2.48 18.73
C ALA A 49 -37.70 1.67 19.96
N PHE A 50 -36.88 2.27 20.82
CA PHE A 50 -36.37 1.64 22.05
C PHE A 50 -37.49 1.12 22.97
N LYS A 51 -38.61 1.86 23.11
CA LYS A 51 -39.76 1.44 23.92
C LYS A 51 -40.38 0.12 23.46
N THR A 52 -40.37 -0.15 22.16
CA THR A 52 -40.84 -1.40 21.56
C THR A 52 -39.82 -2.50 21.76
N ALA A 53 -38.56 -2.22 21.51
CA ALA A 53 -37.45 -3.15 21.72
C ALA A 53 -37.35 -3.59 23.20
N LEU A 54 -37.63 -2.72 24.14
CA LEU A 54 -37.61 -3.05 25.56
C LEU A 54 -38.63 -4.16 25.95
N LYS A 55 -39.74 -4.24 25.22
CA LYS A 55 -40.83 -5.22 25.44
C LYS A 55 -40.72 -6.45 24.52
N ALA A 56 -39.77 -6.44 23.60
CA ALA A 56 -39.59 -7.51 22.63
C ALA A 56 -39.08 -8.83 23.30
N VAL A 57 -39.35 -9.93 22.62
CA VAL A 57 -38.79 -11.24 23.01
C VAL A 57 -37.42 -11.38 22.35
N TYR A 58 -36.39 -11.51 23.17
CA TYR A 58 -35.03 -11.71 22.74
C TYR A 58 -34.70 -13.19 22.66
N GLN A 59 -34.01 -13.61 21.60
CA GLN A 59 -33.56 -14.99 21.43
C GLN A 59 -32.07 -15.11 21.79
N PRO A 60 -31.64 -16.19 22.45
CA PRO A 60 -30.25 -16.40 22.78
C PRO A 60 -29.42 -16.62 21.52
N VAL A 61 -28.17 -16.16 21.55
CA VAL A 61 -27.21 -16.30 20.44
C VAL A 61 -26.37 -17.56 20.68
N ALA A 62 -26.29 -18.46 19.68
CA ALA A 62 -25.56 -19.71 19.80
C ALA A 62 -24.05 -19.59 19.52
N SER A 63 -23.60 -18.51 18.89
CA SER A 63 -22.23 -18.32 18.43
C SER A 63 -21.44 -17.37 19.32
N GLU A 64 -20.14 -17.64 19.51
CA GLU A 64 -19.20 -16.71 20.18
C GLU A 64 -19.04 -15.40 19.41
N VAL A 65 -19.13 -15.44 18.08
CA VAL A 65 -19.19 -14.28 17.24
C VAL A 65 -20.42 -14.41 16.35
N PRO A 66 -21.52 -13.76 16.71
CA PRO A 66 -22.75 -13.83 15.94
C PRO A 66 -22.60 -13.15 14.59
N ASN A 67 -23.19 -13.77 13.57
CA ASN A 67 -23.28 -13.25 12.23
C ASN A 67 -24.76 -13.24 11.82
N PHE A 68 -25.32 -12.04 11.71
CA PHE A 68 -26.72 -11.83 11.37
C PHE A 68 -26.94 -11.58 9.88
N GLY A 69 -25.86 -11.69 9.06
CA GLY A 69 -25.92 -11.36 7.63
C GLY A 69 -26.21 -9.88 7.37
N THR A 70 -26.68 -9.58 6.18
CA THR A 70 -27.09 -8.20 5.82
C THR A 70 -28.53 -7.98 6.26
N GLN A 71 -28.75 -7.03 7.13
CA GLN A 71 -30.07 -6.65 7.64
C GLN A 71 -30.54 -5.34 7.01
N LYS A 72 -31.85 -5.23 6.73
CA LYS A 72 -32.47 -3.98 6.27
C LYS A 72 -32.72 -3.02 7.41
N ASN A 73 -33.08 -3.56 8.58
CA ASN A 73 -33.45 -2.82 9.77
C ASN A 73 -32.36 -2.96 10.83
N SER A 74 -32.37 -2.10 11.82
CA SER A 74 -31.50 -2.19 12.98
C SER A 74 -31.81 -3.48 13.77
N ILE A 75 -30.79 -4.17 14.24
CA ILE A 75 -30.92 -5.25 15.19
C ILE A 75 -30.76 -4.74 16.62
N TRP A 76 -31.40 -5.42 17.55
CA TRP A 76 -31.29 -5.11 18.97
C TRP A 76 -30.62 -6.26 19.70
N ILE A 77 -29.63 -5.92 20.52
CA ILE A 77 -28.93 -6.88 21.39
C ILE A 77 -29.22 -6.51 22.82
N ARG A 78 -29.47 -7.51 23.65
CA ARG A 78 -29.59 -7.41 25.09
C ARG A 78 -28.45 -8.19 25.73
N LEU A 79 -27.81 -7.59 26.72
CA LEU A 79 -26.81 -8.25 27.56
C LEU A 79 -26.95 -7.77 29.00
N THR A 80 -26.76 -8.69 29.95
CA THR A 80 -26.80 -8.39 31.36
C THR A 80 -25.42 -8.55 31.94
N ILE A 81 -24.91 -7.50 32.55
CA ILE A 81 -23.55 -7.48 33.12
C ILE A 81 -23.65 -7.24 34.62
N GLN A 82 -22.90 -8.00 35.36
CA GLN A 82 -22.70 -7.83 36.79
C GLN A 82 -21.21 -7.72 37.08
N ASN A 83 -20.82 -6.63 37.70
CA ASN A 83 -19.43 -6.40 38.09
C ASN A 83 -19.17 -6.91 39.50
N ASN A 84 -18.48 -8.03 39.63
CA ASN A 84 -18.06 -8.61 40.90
C ASN A 84 -16.58 -8.29 41.20
N SER A 85 -15.94 -7.45 40.39
CA SER A 85 -14.54 -7.08 40.58
C SER A 85 -14.40 -5.81 41.42
N PHE A 86 -13.20 -5.58 41.96
CA PHE A 86 -12.85 -4.34 42.65
C PHE A 86 -12.58 -3.15 41.66
N THR A 87 -12.61 -3.39 40.35
CA THR A 87 -12.35 -2.39 39.35
C THR A 87 -13.67 -1.81 38.84
N PRO A 88 -13.91 -0.48 38.95
CA PRO A 88 -15.20 0.09 38.63
C PRO A 88 -15.41 0.31 37.10
N SER A 89 -14.35 0.20 36.28
CA SER A 89 -14.46 0.52 34.86
C SER A 89 -14.08 -0.67 33.98
N PHE A 90 -15.00 -1.03 33.12
CA PHE A 90 -14.81 -1.95 32.00
C PHE A 90 -15.15 -1.25 30.69
N VAL A 91 -14.73 -1.84 29.59
CA VAL A 91 -15.10 -1.38 28.25
C VAL A 91 -15.83 -2.48 27.49
N LEU A 92 -16.98 -2.14 26.95
CA LEU A 92 -17.67 -2.95 25.96
C LEU A 92 -17.08 -2.58 24.60
N TYR A 93 -16.50 -3.55 23.94
CA TYR A 93 -15.82 -3.38 22.66
C TYR A 93 -16.49 -4.20 21.58
N MET A 94 -16.78 -3.56 20.45
CA MET A 94 -17.30 -4.20 19.25
C MET A 94 -16.30 -4.03 18.11
N ASP A 95 -15.64 -5.12 17.73
CA ASP A 95 -14.59 -5.14 16.70
C ASP A 95 -15.17 -5.21 15.29
N ASN A 96 -15.94 -4.21 14.92
CA ASN A 96 -16.43 -4.07 13.55
C ASN A 96 -16.53 -2.59 13.13
N PRO A 97 -15.49 -2.05 12.48
CA PRO A 97 -15.47 -0.67 12.02
C PRO A 97 -16.42 -0.39 10.85
N THR A 98 -17.05 -1.43 10.28
CA THR A 98 -17.96 -1.28 9.14
C THR A 98 -19.41 -1.00 9.54
N LEU A 99 -19.74 -1.05 10.84
CA LEU A 99 -21.03 -0.66 11.37
C LEU A 99 -21.27 0.83 11.10
N ASP A 100 -22.53 1.18 10.80
CA ASP A 100 -22.88 2.58 10.55
C ASP A 100 -23.22 3.31 11.86
N GLU A 101 -23.92 2.60 12.78
CA GLU A 101 -24.41 3.18 14.02
C GLU A 101 -24.55 2.11 15.11
N VAL A 102 -24.09 2.43 16.29
CA VAL A 102 -24.32 1.64 17.52
C VAL A 102 -24.81 2.58 18.61
N GLU A 103 -25.96 2.27 19.16
CA GLU A 103 -26.60 3.05 20.20
C GLU A 103 -26.83 2.18 21.42
N LEU A 104 -26.18 2.52 22.53
CA LEU A 104 -26.25 1.78 23.79
C LEU A 104 -27.22 2.48 24.74
N PHE A 105 -28.13 1.69 25.32
CA PHE A 105 -29.08 2.13 26.36
C PHE A 105 -28.86 1.28 27.59
N TRP A 106 -28.83 1.93 28.76
CA TRP A 106 -28.77 1.24 30.04
C TRP A 106 -29.44 2.09 31.14
N LYS A 107 -29.86 1.42 32.16
CA LYS A 107 -30.41 2.07 33.34
C LYS A 107 -29.43 1.85 34.50
N PRO A 108 -28.68 2.88 34.94
CA PRO A 108 -27.83 2.74 36.14
C PRO A 108 -28.63 2.37 37.36
N THR A 109 -28.02 1.66 38.30
CA THR A 109 -28.62 1.32 39.57
C THR A 109 -29.05 2.59 40.33
N GLY A 110 -30.30 2.66 40.76
CA GLY A 110 -30.88 3.83 41.47
C GLY A 110 -31.28 4.98 40.55
N ALA A 111 -31.15 4.92 39.24
CA ALA A 111 -31.63 5.95 38.31
C ALA A 111 -33.06 5.62 37.82
N ASP A 112 -33.89 6.64 37.64
CA ASP A 112 -35.25 6.49 37.11
C ASP A 112 -35.32 6.42 35.60
N THR A 113 -34.29 6.94 34.91
CA THR A 113 -34.26 7.08 33.44
C THR A 113 -33.13 6.27 32.81
N PHE A 114 -33.37 5.82 31.57
CA PHE A 114 -32.33 5.21 30.77
C PHE A 114 -31.32 6.25 30.31
N ARG A 115 -30.05 5.95 30.49
CA ARG A 115 -28.95 6.66 29.80
C ARG A 115 -28.83 6.15 28.38
N ARG A 116 -28.30 6.98 27.51
CA ARG A 116 -28.13 6.71 26.09
C ARG A 116 -26.75 7.19 25.65
N GLN A 117 -26.05 6.37 24.91
CA GLN A 117 -24.81 6.75 24.23
C GLN A 117 -24.88 6.29 22.78
N LEU A 118 -24.73 7.22 21.87
CA LEU A 118 -24.72 6.97 20.43
C LEU A 118 -23.31 7.12 19.89
N LEU A 119 -22.85 6.12 19.18
CA LEU A 119 -21.65 6.19 18.35
C LEU A 119 -22.05 5.89 16.91
N ASN A 120 -21.76 6.78 16.00
CA ASN A 120 -22.02 6.58 14.60
C ASN A 120 -20.74 6.81 13.77
N LYS A 121 -20.71 6.24 12.58
CA LYS A 121 -19.57 6.30 11.67
C LYS A 121 -19.28 7.73 11.19
N GLN A 122 -20.30 8.60 11.16
CA GLN A 122 -20.16 9.97 10.66
C GLN A 122 -19.62 10.95 11.72
N GLN A 123 -19.75 10.61 13.01
CA GLN A 123 -19.19 11.45 14.07
C GLN A 123 -17.70 11.66 13.88
N PRO A 124 -17.20 12.90 14.12
CA PRO A 124 -15.77 13.14 14.23
C PRO A 124 -15.15 12.21 15.28
N LEU A 125 -13.96 11.66 14.99
CA LEU A 125 -13.28 10.78 15.96
C LEU A 125 -12.83 11.57 17.20
N SER A 126 -12.61 12.88 17.09
CA SER A 126 -12.32 13.80 18.19
C SER A 126 -13.40 13.82 19.25
N ASP A 127 -14.66 13.61 18.86
CA ASP A 127 -15.82 13.67 19.75
C ASP A 127 -16.05 12.35 20.49
N ARG A 128 -15.29 11.32 20.16
CA ARG A 128 -15.35 10.02 20.82
C ARG A 128 -14.41 9.98 22.02
N LYS A 129 -14.88 9.45 23.14
CA LYS A 129 -14.07 9.22 24.36
C LYS A 129 -12.84 8.32 24.07
N HIS A 130 -12.95 7.43 23.10
CA HIS A 130 -11.88 6.57 22.62
C HIS A 130 -11.62 6.84 21.14
N THR A 131 -10.42 7.29 20.80
CA THR A 131 -10.00 7.67 19.44
C THR A 131 -9.70 6.43 18.60
N GLY A 132 -10.72 5.75 18.13
CA GLY A 132 -10.58 4.58 17.26
C GLY A 132 -11.74 4.44 16.30
N SER A 133 -11.57 3.64 15.25
CA SER A 133 -12.64 3.33 14.29
C SER A 133 -13.65 2.33 14.84
N ASP A 134 -13.26 1.58 15.87
CA ASP A 134 -14.11 0.58 16.51
C ASP A 134 -15.09 1.22 17.51
N TYR A 135 -16.10 0.47 17.91
CA TYR A 135 -17.12 0.94 18.83
C TYR A 135 -16.77 0.54 20.26
N VAL A 136 -16.41 1.52 21.09
CA VAL A 136 -15.97 1.35 22.48
C VAL A 136 -16.85 2.13 23.41
N PHE A 137 -17.52 1.45 24.32
CA PHE A 137 -18.38 2.04 25.34
C PHE A 137 -17.78 1.81 26.73
N SER A 138 -17.65 2.87 27.52
CA SER A 138 -17.25 2.72 28.93
C SER A 138 -18.43 2.21 29.73
N LEU A 139 -18.20 1.14 30.47
CA LEU A 139 -19.16 0.56 31.42
C LEU A 139 -18.70 0.93 32.83
N ASP A 140 -19.16 2.09 33.30
CA ASP A 140 -18.87 2.55 34.66
C ASP A 140 -19.92 1.94 35.60
N GLN A 141 -19.59 0.81 36.22
CA GLN A 141 -20.46 0.07 37.11
C GLN A 141 -19.81 -0.07 38.48
N GLU A 142 -20.23 0.77 39.41
CA GLU A 142 -19.68 0.83 40.79
C GLU A 142 -20.23 -0.23 41.72
N ASN A 143 -21.42 -0.80 41.38
CA ASN A 143 -22.13 -1.75 42.22
C ASN A 143 -22.14 -3.14 41.63
N ALA A 144 -22.16 -4.17 42.50
CA ALA A 144 -22.28 -5.56 42.11
C ALA A 144 -23.69 -5.99 41.61
N GLU A 145 -24.61 -5.04 41.44
CA GLU A 145 -25.94 -5.34 40.91
C GLU A 145 -25.90 -5.53 39.39
N PRO A 146 -26.66 -6.48 38.84
CA PRO A 146 -26.71 -6.72 37.41
C PRO A 146 -27.38 -5.56 36.69
N VAL A 147 -26.71 -5.01 35.67
CA VAL A 147 -27.23 -3.96 34.79
C VAL A 147 -27.53 -4.56 33.43
N VAL A 148 -28.73 -4.26 32.91
CA VAL A 148 -29.13 -4.68 31.57
C VAL A 148 -28.81 -3.58 30.57
N TYR A 149 -28.05 -3.96 29.57
CA TYR A 149 -27.69 -3.08 28.43
C TYR A 149 -28.45 -3.52 27.19
N TYR A 150 -28.94 -2.55 26.44
CA TYR A 150 -29.58 -2.75 25.14
C TYR A 150 -28.77 -2.02 24.09
N ALA A 151 -28.34 -2.69 23.03
CA ALA A 151 -27.63 -2.07 21.94
C ALA A 151 -28.45 -2.16 20.64
N ARG A 152 -28.75 -1.00 20.06
CA ARG A 152 -29.29 -0.90 18.70
C ARG A 152 -28.11 -0.83 17.74
N ILE A 153 -28.05 -1.72 16.78
CA ILE A 153 -26.96 -1.84 15.83
C ILE A 153 -27.52 -1.75 14.41
N LYS A 154 -26.93 -0.85 13.64
CA LYS A 154 -27.26 -0.62 12.24
C LYS A 154 -26.03 -0.72 11.38
N GLY A 155 -26.14 -1.39 10.22
CA GLY A 155 -25.07 -1.48 9.23
C GLY A 155 -25.60 -2.05 7.93
N GLU A 156 -25.11 -1.54 6.82
CA GLU A 156 -25.47 -2.03 5.47
C GLU A 156 -24.64 -3.23 5.02
N GLN A 157 -23.54 -3.51 5.73
CA GLN A 157 -22.70 -4.68 5.49
C GLN A 157 -23.15 -5.85 6.37
N PRO A 158 -22.67 -7.09 6.12
CA PRO A 158 -22.98 -8.20 7.00
C PRO A 158 -22.65 -7.88 8.46
N LEU A 159 -23.64 -8.02 9.33
CA LEU A 159 -23.52 -7.70 10.74
C LEU A 159 -22.84 -8.85 11.49
N ILE A 160 -21.52 -8.86 11.47
CA ILE A 160 -20.68 -9.75 12.25
C ILE A 160 -20.27 -8.99 13.51
N LEU A 161 -20.56 -9.55 14.68
CA LEU A 161 -20.38 -8.85 15.94
C LEU A 161 -19.42 -9.57 16.89
N PRO A 162 -18.12 -9.40 16.75
CA PRO A 162 -17.17 -9.78 17.79
C PRO A 162 -17.33 -8.78 18.95
N VAL A 163 -18.02 -9.20 20.00
CA VAL A 163 -18.28 -8.37 21.18
C VAL A 163 -17.45 -8.90 22.33
N SER A 164 -16.76 -8.02 23.03
CA SER A 164 -15.98 -8.36 24.22
C SER A 164 -16.19 -7.34 25.33
N VAL A 165 -15.97 -7.77 26.58
CA VAL A 165 -15.92 -6.89 27.74
C VAL A 165 -14.57 -7.06 28.42
N ASN A 166 -13.81 -6.01 28.44
CA ASN A 166 -12.42 -6.05 28.88
C ASN A 166 -12.12 -4.92 29.87
N LEU A 167 -11.06 -5.11 30.64
CA LEU A 167 -10.42 -4.01 31.34
C LEU A 167 -9.78 -3.04 30.33
N PRO A 168 -9.76 -1.73 30.58
CA PRO A 168 -9.18 -0.76 29.65
C PRO A 168 -7.76 -1.09 29.19
N ASN A 169 -6.90 -1.54 30.13
CA ASN A 169 -5.51 -1.91 29.81
C ASN A 169 -5.42 -3.16 28.94
N THR A 170 -6.25 -4.17 29.20
CA THR A 170 -6.29 -5.38 28.38
C THR A 170 -6.84 -5.09 27.00
N GLN A 171 -7.86 -4.23 26.92
CA GLN A 171 -8.40 -3.77 25.64
C GLN A 171 -7.35 -3.03 24.83
N LEU A 172 -6.59 -2.15 25.46
CA LEU A 172 -5.49 -1.45 24.80
C LEU A 172 -4.44 -2.41 24.24
N ALA A 173 -4.07 -3.45 25.02
CA ALA A 173 -3.12 -4.46 24.56
C ALA A 173 -3.63 -5.22 23.32
N GLU A 174 -4.92 -5.59 23.29
CA GLU A 174 -5.53 -6.25 22.13
C GLU A 174 -5.61 -5.31 20.91
N MET A 175 -5.92 -4.03 21.11
CA MET A 175 -5.91 -3.03 20.06
C MET A 175 -4.50 -2.82 19.51
N LEU A 176 -3.49 -2.77 20.35
CA LEU A 176 -2.09 -2.66 19.93
C LEU A 176 -1.69 -3.87 19.08
N LYS A 177 -2.02 -5.09 19.51
CA LYS A 177 -1.75 -6.31 18.74
C LYS A 177 -2.42 -6.29 17.36
N LYS A 178 -3.69 -5.88 17.30
CA LYS A 178 -4.43 -5.68 16.05
C LYS A 178 -3.74 -4.66 15.15
N ASN A 179 -3.32 -3.53 15.72
CA ASN A 179 -2.63 -2.48 15.00
C ASN A 179 -1.26 -2.93 14.46
N TRP A 180 -0.54 -3.74 15.23
CA TRP A 180 0.72 -4.35 14.78
C TRP A 180 0.52 -5.24 13.56
N LEU A 181 -0.46 -6.16 13.59
CA LEU A 181 -0.76 -7.04 12.46
C LEU A 181 -1.15 -6.25 11.21
N ASN A 182 -1.99 -5.25 11.38
CA ASN A 182 -2.37 -4.36 10.30
C ASN A 182 -1.16 -3.54 9.80
N GLY A 183 -0.34 -3.02 10.71
CA GLY A 183 0.87 -2.26 10.38
C GLY A 183 1.86 -3.06 9.53
N ILE A 184 2.08 -4.33 9.86
CA ILE A 184 2.92 -5.24 9.06
C ILE A 184 2.35 -5.39 7.64
N TYR A 185 1.04 -5.64 7.52
CA TYR A 185 0.40 -5.77 6.21
C TYR A 185 0.53 -4.50 5.38
N PHE A 186 0.22 -3.33 5.97
CA PHE A 186 0.30 -2.07 5.23
C PHE A 186 1.72 -1.63 4.96
N GLY A 187 2.66 -1.96 5.84
CA GLY A 187 4.09 -1.80 5.60
C GLY A 187 4.53 -2.61 4.37
N LEU A 188 4.08 -3.86 4.27
CA LEU A 188 4.34 -4.70 3.10
C LEU A 188 3.72 -4.11 1.82
N VAL A 189 2.46 -3.67 1.89
CA VAL A 189 1.81 -3.00 0.75
C VAL A 189 2.61 -1.77 0.30
N LEU A 190 3.01 -0.93 1.25
CA LEU A 190 3.77 0.29 0.95
C LEU A 190 5.13 -0.02 0.31
N ILE A 191 5.83 -1.03 0.82
CA ILE A 191 7.09 -1.50 0.25
C ILE A 191 6.87 -2.01 -1.16
N MET A 192 5.83 -2.82 -1.37
CA MET A 192 5.53 -3.39 -2.69
C MET A 192 5.13 -2.31 -3.69
N VAL A 193 4.31 -1.33 -3.28
CA VAL A 193 3.97 -0.15 -4.09
C VAL A 193 5.24 0.60 -4.47
N THR A 194 6.05 0.95 -3.48
CA THR A 194 7.26 1.75 -3.66
C THR A 194 8.29 1.03 -4.52
N TYR A 195 8.59 -0.23 -4.21
CA TYR A 195 9.52 -1.08 -4.94
C TYR A 195 9.11 -1.21 -6.42
N ASN A 196 7.86 -1.60 -6.69
CA ASN A 196 7.41 -1.81 -8.06
C ASN A 196 7.24 -0.47 -8.83
N PHE A 197 6.95 0.62 -8.12
CA PHE A 197 6.95 1.95 -8.72
C PHE A 197 8.35 2.36 -9.18
N PHE A 198 9.39 2.09 -8.39
CA PHE A 198 10.76 2.35 -8.79
C PHE A 198 11.22 1.46 -9.95
N ILE A 199 10.77 0.20 -9.97
CA ILE A 199 11.03 -0.66 -11.13
C ILE A 199 10.32 -0.10 -12.36
N TYR A 200 9.05 0.30 -12.24
CA TYR A 200 8.33 0.94 -13.34
C TYR A 200 9.11 2.12 -13.88
N ALA A 201 9.58 2.93 -13.01
CA ALA A 201 10.29 4.13 -13.35
C ALA A 201 11.63 3.88 -14.04
N SER A 202 12.32 2.78 -13.69
CA SER A 202 13.55 2.34 -14.33
C SER A 202 13.28 1.65 -15.66
N VAL A 203 12.36 0.69 -15.67
CA VAL A 203 12.09 -0.19 -16.82
C VAL A 203 11.08 0.41 -17.79
N LYS A 204 10.18 1.28 -17.32
CA LYS A 204 9.08 1.91 -18.09
C LYS A 204 8.09 0.91 -18.72
N ASP A 205 8.02 -0.33 -18.21
CA ASP A 205 6.98 -1.28 -18.61
C ASP A 205 5.66 -0.94 -17.89
N SER A 206 4.65 -0.54 -18.65
CA SER A 206 3.33 -0.16 -18.13
C SER A 206 2.65 -1.25 -17.29
N SER A 207 3.06 -2.52 -17.40
CA SER A 207 2.54 -3.58 -16.54
C SER A 207 2.82 -3.31 -15.06
N TYR A 208 3.98 -2.73 -14.74
CA TYR A 208 4.31 -2.32 -13.37
C TYR A 208 3.42 -1.18 -12.87
N LEU A 209 3.11 -0.22 -13.74
CA LEU A 209 2.23 0.89 -13.36
C LEU A 209 0.82 0.39 -13.04
N TYR A 210 0.25 -0.46 -13.91
CA TYR A 210 -1.07 -1.06 -13.64
C TYR A 210 -1.05 -1.90 -12.37
N TYR A 211 0.03 -2.63 -12.12
CA TYR A 211 0.21 -3.40 -10.90
C TYR A 211 0.28 -2.50 -9.66
N VAL A 212 1.06 -1.43 -9.69
CA VAL A 212 1.17 -0.46 -8.59
C VAL A 212 -0.19 0.18 -8.29
N ILE A 213 -0.93 0.58 -9.32
CA ILE A 213 -2.27 1.13 -9.18
C ILE A 213 -3.22 0.11 -8.53
N PHE A 214 -3.15 -1.15 -8.97
CA PHE A 214 -3.94 -2.24 -8.42
C PHE A 214 -3.67 -2.44 -6.93
N ILE A 215 -2.41 -2.65 -6.53
CA ILE A 215 -2.07 -2.90 -5.12
C ILE A 215 -2.29 -1.67 -4.23
N CYS A 216 -2.14 -0.47 -4.77
CA CYS A 216 -2.45 0.78 -4.06
C CYS A 216 -3.93 0.83 -3.69
N PHE A 217 -4.83 0.65 -4.67
CA PHE A 217 -6.27 0.65 -4.41
C PHE A 217 -6.74 -0.57 -3.61
N ALA A 218 -6.11 -1.74 -3.79
CA ALA A 218 -6.36 -2.90 -2.95
C ALA A 218 -6.00 -2.63 -1.48
N GLY A 219 -4.84 -2.03 -1.24
CA GLY A 219 -4.41 -1.59 0.09
C GLY A 219 -5.37 -0.56 0.70
N LEU A 220 -5.77 0.46 -0.07
CA LEU A 220 -6.75 1.44 0.37
C LEU A 220 -8.12 0.80 0.71
N THR A 221 -8.54 -0.18 -0.07
CA THR A 221 -9.76 -0.96 0.23
C THR A 221 -9.64 -1.69 1.56
N GLN A 222 -8.50 -2.32 1.82
CA GLN A 222 -8.24 -3.00 3.10
C GLN A 222 -8.17 -2.01 4.28
N LEU A 223 -7.58 -0.82 4.07
CA LEU A 223 -7.57 0.26 5.06
C LEU A 223 -9.00 0.71 5.43
N MET A 224 -9.89 0.79 4.43
CA MET A 224 -11.31 1.11 4.66
C MET A 224 -12.02 0.00 5.43
N LEU A 225 -11.81 -1.26 5.06
CA LEU A 225 -12.41 -2.43 5.72
C LEU A 225 -12.00 -2.56 7.19
N LYS A 226 -10.75 -2.24 7.50
CA LYS A 226 -10.22 -2.30 8.87
C LYS A 226 -10.43 -1.00 9.67
N GLY A 227 -11.08 0.01 9.07
CA GLY A 227 -11.37 1.29 9.71
C GLY A 227 -10.17 2.23 9.87
N ILE A 228 -8.97 1.79 9.48
CA ILE A 228 -7.71 2.54 9.61
C ILE A 228 -7.75 3.82 8.78
N ALA A 229 -8.36 3.76 7.59
CA ALA A 229 -8.51 4.92 6.73
C ALA A 229 -9.32 6.03 7.40
N PHE A 230 -10.34 5.67 8.17
CA PHE A 230 -11.18 6.64 8.89
C PHE A 230 -10.44 7.28 10.06
N GLN A 231 -9.47 6.57 10.62
CA GLN A 231 -8.70 7.06 11.76
C GLN A 231 -7.59 8.02 11.35
N TYR A 232 -6.89 7.74 10.26
CA TYR A 232 -5.64 8.42 9.93
C TYR A 232 -5.68 9.26 8.66
N PHE A 233 -6.48 8.88 7.65
CA PHE A 233 -6.47 9.55 6.35
C PHE A 233 -7.65 10.49 6.16
N TRP A 234 -8.85 10.09 6.61
CA TRP A 234 -10.09 10.82 6.37
C TRP A 234 -10.95 10.90 7.64
N PRO A 235 -10.41 11.42 8.77
CA PRO A 235 -11.15 11.46 10.03
C PRO A 235 -12.42 12.31 9.96
N ASP A 236 -12.41 13.39 9.17
CA ASP A 236 -13.49 14.35 9.11
C ASP A 236 -14.15 14.47 7.72
N THR A 237 -13.99 13.45 6.88
CA THR A 237 -14.56 13.44 5.54
C THR A 237 -15.75 12.47 5.45
N PRO A 238 -17.01 12.95 5.63
CA PRO A 238 -18.21 12.08 5.61
C PRO A 238 -18.36 11.30 4.31
N PHE A 239 -18.04 11.93 3.19
CA PHE A 239 -18.07 11.28 1.87
C PHE A 239 -17.17 10.02 1.82
N MET A 240 -15.92 10.12 2.29
CA MET A 240 -15.01 8.98 2.29
C MET A 240 -15.44 7.91 3.30
N LYS A 241 -15.98 8.30 4.46
CA LYS A 241 -16.53 7.37 5.44
C LYS A 241 -17.68 6.55 4.85
N GLN A 242 -18.51 7.18 4.03
CA GLN A 242 -19.72 6.59 3.48
C GLN A 242 -19.46 5.78 2.21
N TYR A 243 -18.67 6.30 1.28
CA TYR A 243 -18.55 5.78 -0.09
C TYR A 243 -17.15 5.26 -0.43
N GLY A 244 -16.13 5.58 0.36
CA GLY A 244 -14.73 5.28 0.05
C GLY A 244 -14.46 3.80 -0.20
N MET A 245 -15.13 2.90 0.52
CA MET A 245 -14.98 1.46 0.30
C MET A 245 -15.42 1.03 -1.09
N VAL A 246 -16.60 1.48 -1.55
CA VAL A 246 -17.11 1.15 -2.89
C VAL A 246 -16.19 1.73 -3.96
N PHE A 247 -15.75 2.97 -3.75
CA PHE A 247 -14.89 3.69 -4.66
C PHE A 247 -13.54 2.97 -4.85
N PHE A 248 -12.82 2.71 -3.75
CA PHE A 248 -11.50 2.08 -3.84
C PHE A 248 -11.56 0.60 -4.26
N ALA A 249 -12.57 -0.14 -3.82
CA ALA A 249 -12.75 -1.52 -4.25
C ALA A 249 -13.07 -1.62 -5.76
N SER A 250 -13.90 -0.71 -6.29
CA SER A 250 -14.19 -0.66 -7.72
C SER A 250 -12.96 -0.27 -8.54
N LEU A 251 -12.17 0.69 -8.07
CA LEU A 251 -10.90 1.06 -8.70
C LEU A 251 -9.88 -0.08 -8.66
N SER A 252 -9.78 -0.77 -7.52
CA SER A 252 -8.90 -1.93 -7.37
C SER A 252 -9.28 -3.06 -8.34
N GLY A 253 -10.56 -3.43 -8.38
CA GLY A 253 -11.04 -4.46 -9.30
C GLY A 253 -10.81 -4.11 -10.77
N SER A 254 -11.09 -2.86 -11.13
CA SER A 254 -10.83 -2.33 -12.48
C SER A 254 -9.34 -2.36 -12.81
N ALA A 255 -8.49 -1.90 -11.89
CA ALA A 255 -7.04 -1.90 -12.07
C ALA A 255 -6.48 -3.33 -12.18
N GLY A 256 -7.00 -4.30 -11.40
CA GLY A 256 -6.63 -5.72 -11.49
C GLY A 256 -6.95 -6.34 -12.84
N LEU A 257 -8.12 -6.01 -13.41
CA LEU A 257 -8.50 -6.44 -14.76
C LEU A 257 -7.60 -5.78 -15.83
N LEU A 258 -7.32 -4.48 -15.71
CA LEU A 258 -6.42 -3.78 -16.63
C LEU A 258 -4.98 -4.29 -16.50
N PHE A 259 -4.53 -4.60 -15.30
CA PHE A 259 -3.24 -5.25 -15.07
C PHE A 259 -3.18 -6.62 -15.75
N THR A 260 -4.20 -7.47 -15.56
CA THR A 260 -4.32 -8.78 -16.22
C THR A 260 -4.25 -8.63 -17.74
N ARG A 261 -5.00 -7.69 -18.30
CA ARG A 261 -5.00 -7.35 -19.73
C ARG A 261 -3.62 -6.99 -20.25
N GLN A 262 -2.91 -6.12 -19.51
CA GLN A 262 -1.59 -5.62 -19.90
C GLN A 262 -0.49 -6.66 -19.68
N PHE A 263 -0.51 -7.36 -18.54
CA PHE A 263 0.48 -8.38 -18.22
C PHE A 263 0.46 -9.55 -19.21
N LEU A 264 -0.74 -10.00 -19.61
CA LEU A 264 -0.92 -11.10 -20.55
C LEU A 264 -0.90 -10.67 -22.03
N ASN A 265 -0.66 -9.39 -22.33
CA ASN A 265 -0.67 -8.83 -23.69
C ASN A 265 -1.95 -9.15 -24.48
N LEU A 266 -3.11 -9.16 -23.82
CA LEU A 266 -4.37 -9.61 -24.43
C LEU A 266 -4.78 -8.79 -25.64
N LYS A 267 -4.42 -7.49 -25.68
CA LYS A 267 -4.74 -6.62 -26.82
C LYS A 267 -4.14 -7.13 -28.13
N LYS A 268 -2.91 -7.69 -28.08
CA LYS A 268 -2.16 -8.14 -29.26
C LYS A 268 -2.44 -9.61 -29.56
N ASP A 269 -2.40 -10.47 -28.53
CA ASP A 269 -2.32 -11.91 -28.72
C ASP A 269 -3.68 -12.61 -28.59
N PHE A 270 -4.68 -11.98 -27.88
CA PHE A 270 -5.98 -12.58 -27.58
C PHE A 270 -7.13 -11.55 -27.64
N PRO A 271 -7.53 -11.06 -28.82
CA PRO A 271 -8.48 -9.95 -28.94
C PRO A 271 -9.88 -10.24 -28.36
N ILE A 272 -10.33 -11.49 -28.35
CA ILE A 272 -11.62 -11.90 -27.76
C ILE A 272 -11.56 -11.74 -26.23
N LEU A 273 -10.51 -12.27 -25.59
CA LEU A 273 -10.31 -12.14 -24.14
C LEU A 273 -10.13 -10.68 -23.73
N ASN A 274 -9.46 -9.89 -24.57
CA ASN A 274 -9.35 -8.44 -24.37
C ASN A 274 -10.72 -7.76 -24.30
N ARG A 275 -11.67 -8.13 -25.17
CA ARG A 275 -13.05 -7.60 -25.13
C ARG A 275 -13.77 -8.02 -23.86
N ILE A 276 -13.65 -9.30 -23.47
CA ILE A 276 -14.27 -9.82 -22.23
C ILE A 276 -13.79 -9.02 -21.02
N ILE A 277 -12.48 -8.77 -20.89
CA ILE A 277 -11.91 -7.96 -19.79
C ILE A 277 -12.48 -6.52 -19.82
N LEU A 278 -12.58 -5.90 -21.01
CA LEU A 278 -13.12 -4.56 -21.12
C LEU A 278 -14.62 -4.50 -20.76
N PHE A 279 -15.41 -5.50 -21.16
CA PHE A 279 -16.82 -5.60 -20.73
C PHE A 279 -16.93 -5.82 -19.21
N ALA A 280 -16.01 -6.57 -18.60
CA ALA A 280 -15.98 -6.79 -17.15
C ALA A 280 -15.69 -5.52 -16.34
N LEU A 281 -15.22 -4.42 -16.95
CA LEU A 281 -15.07 -3.11 -16.29
C LEU A 281 -16.42 -2.39 -16.13
N ILE A 282 -17.42 -2.67 -16.95
CA ILE A 282 -18.70 -1.96 -16.95
C ILE A 282 -19.43 -2.04 -15.59
N PRO A 283 -19.54 -3.21 -14.93
CA PRO A 283 -20.18 -3.29 -13.62
C PRO A 283 -19.51 -2.44 -12.54
N PHE A 284 -18.17 -2.25 -12.60
CA PHE A 284 -17.46 -1.36 -11.68
C PHE A 284 -17.82 0.11 -11.94
N ALA A 285 -17.89 0.52 -13.21
CA ALA A 285 -18.32 1.86 -13.58
C ALA A 285 -19.77 2.12 -13.15
N ILE A 286 -20.68 1.14 -13.35
CA ILE A 286 -22.06 1.21 -12.88
C ILE A 286 -22.10 1.35 -11.36
N SER A 287 -21.31 0.57 -10.63
CA SER A 287 -21.22 0.66 -9.18
C SER A 287 -20.85 2.07 -8.73
N MET A 288 -19.82 2.67 -9.34
CA MET A 288 -19.40 4.03 -9.03
C MET A 288 -20.48 5.07 -9.38
N ALA A 289 -21.14 4.92 -10.52
CA ALA A 289 -22.21 5.82 -10.95
C ALA A 289 -23.47 5.73 -10.06
N LEU A 290 -23.76 4.55 -9.52
CA LEU A 290 -24.90 4.34 -8.60
C LEU A 290 -24.63 4.87 -7.18
N THR A 291 -23.39 5.17 -6.83
CA THR A 291 -22.99 5.57 -5.48
C THR A 291 -23.80 6.75 -4.93
N PRO A 292 -24.06 7.85 -5.65
CA PRO A 292 -24.86 8.97 -5.14
C PRO A 292 -26.37 8.67 -5.05
N PHE A 293 -26.88 7.65 -5.78
CA PHE A 293 -28.32 7.36 -5.86
C PHE A 293 -28.76 6.27 -4.88
N SER A 294 -27.97 5.19 -4.78
CA SER A 294 -28.26 4.06 -3.91
C SER A 294 -26.99 3.35 -3.46
N ARG A 295 -26.66 3.54 -2.19
CA ARG A 295 -25.51 2.90 -1.58
C ARG A 295 -25.61 1.37 -1.59
N GLN A 296 -26.79 0.82 -1.31
CA GLN A 296 -26.99 -0.63 -1.30
C GLN A 296 -26.78 -1.27 -2.68
N LEU A 297 -27.36 -0.67 -3.73
CA LEU A 297 -27.17 -1.16 -5.10
C LEU A 297 -25.71 -1.01 -5.54
N SER A 298 -25.10 0.12 -5.25
CA SER A 298 -23.69 0.35 -5.56
C SER A 298 -22.79 -0.71 -4.92
N PHE A 299 -23.00 -1.01 -3.63
CA PHE A 299 -22.26 -2.05 -2.92
C PHE A 299 -22.52 -3.45 -3.50
N LEU A 300 -23.76 -3.76 -3.85
CA LEU A 300 -24.12 -5.04 -4.49
C LEU A 300 -23.41 -5.22 -5.83
N PHE A 301 -23.43 -4.18 -6.68
CA PHE A 301 -22.73 -4.20 -7.97
C PHE A 301 -21.23 -4.35 -7.79
N MET A 302 -20.62 -3.58 -6.90
CA MET A 302 -19.19 -3.65 -6.59
C MET A 302 -18.79 -5.05 -6.15
N ARG A 303 -19.50 -5.63 -5.17
CA ARG A 303 -19.21 -6.97 -4.63
C ARG A 303 -19.29 -8.06 -5.70
N ASN A 304 -20.36 -8.05 -6.50
CA ASN A 304 -20.55 -9.03 -7.56
C ASN A 304 -19.51 -8.83 -8.67
N ALA A 305 -19.25 -7.57 -9.07
CA ALA A 305 -18.23 -7.23 -10.06
C ALA A 305 -16.84 -7.69 -9.64
N THR A 306 -16.48 -7.52 -8.37
CA THR A 306 -15.18 -7.95 -7.83
C THR A 306 -15.05 -9.47 -7.91
N SER A 307 -16.08 -10.23 -7.49
CA SER A 307 -16.05 -11.69 -7.53
C SER A 307 -16.00 -12.24 -8.96
N VAL A 308 -16.87 -11.73 -9.84
CA VAL A 308 -16.92 -12.15 -11.27
C VAL A 308 -15.65 -11.70 -11.99
N GLY A 309 -15.17 -10.49 -11.72
CA GLY A 309 -13.94 -9.95 -12.32
C GLY A 309 -12.72 -10.77 -11.98
N ALA A 310 -12.56 -11.16 -10.70
CA ALA A 310 -11.49 -12.04 -10.27
C ALA A 310 -11.55 -13.42 -10.94
N MET A 311 -12.74 -13.98 -11.07
CA MET A 311 -12.94 -15.25 -11.78
C MET A 311 -12.58 -15.13 -13.27
N ILE A 312 -12.98 -14.04 -13.94
CA ILE A 312 -12.63 -13.77 -15.33
C ILE A 312 -11.12 -13.63 -15.49
N ALA A 313 -10.44 -12.89 -14.58
CA ALA A 313 -8.99 -12.75 -14.59
C ALA A 313 -8.29 -14.10 -14.45
N LEU A 314 -8.73 -14.95 -13.52
CA LEU A 314 -8.18 -16.28 -13.30
C LEU A 314 -8.38 -17.19 -14.51
N LEU A 315 -9.61 -17.31 -15.02
CA LEU A 315 -9.93 -18.18 -16.18
C LEU A 315 -9.16 -17.73 -17.43
N THR A 316 -9.07 -16.41 -17.66
CA THR A 316 -8.29 -15.82 -18.75
C THR A 316 -6.81 -16.22 -18.61
N SER A 317 -6.27 -16.13 -17.40
CA SER A 317 -4.87 -16.45 -17.12
C SER A 317 -4.57 -17.94 -17.33
N ILE A 318 -5.46 -18.82 -16.88
CA ILE A 318 -5.35 -20.27 -17.10
C ILE A 318 -5.40 -20.60 -18.60
N TYR A 319 -6.30 -19.96 -19.35
CA TYR A 319 -6.40 -20.16 -20.79
C TYR A 319 -5.11 -19.74 -21.50
N VAL A 320 -4.57 -18.56 -21.15
CA VAL A 320 -3.31 -18.07 -21.72
C VAL A 320 -2.13 -18.94 -21.31
N LEU A 321 -2.09 -19.45 -20.08
CA LEU A 321 -1.06 -20.36 -19.60
C LEU A 321 -1.03 -21.67 -20.43
N ARG A 322 -2.19 -22.25 -20.73
CA ARG A 322 -2.29 -23.46 -21.58
C ARG A 322 -1.71 -23.24 -22.98
N LYS A 323 -1.81 -22.02 -23.52
CA LYS A 323 -1.29 -21.66 -24.85
C LYS A 323 0.20 -21.27 -24.84
N SER A 324 0.67 -20.55 -23.85
CA SER A 324 1.97 -19.89 -23.92
C SER A 324 3.04 -20.50 -23.00
N ARG A 325 2.71 -21.29 -21.99
CA ARG A 325 3.56 -22.01 -21.02
C ARG A 325 4.77 -21.22 -20.45
N LYS A 326 4.66 -19.87 -20.36
CA LYS A 326 5.72 -19.03 -19.83
C LYS A 326 5.73 -19.07 -18.29
N ALA A 327 6.92 -19.16 -17.68
CA ALA A 327 7.07 -19.23 -16.22
C ALA A 327 6.42 -18.04 -15.50
N SER A 328 6.51 -16.82 -16.06
CA SER A 328 5.87 -15.62 -15.48
C SER A 328 4.34 -15.77 -15.35
N ILE A 329 3.69 -16.48 -16.29
CA ILE A 329 2.24 -16.72 -16.26
C ILE A 329 1.87 -17.76 -15.19
N ILE A 330 2.76 -18.71 -14.90
CA ILE A 330 2.56 -19.70 -13.82
C ILE A 330 2.46 -18.97 -12.48
N TYR A 331 3.41 -18.09 -12.15
CA TYR A 331 3.35 -17.27 -10.93
C TYR A 331 2.10 -16.41 -10.87
N PHE A 332 1.70 -15.86 -12.01
CA PHE A 332 0.50 -15.06 -12.13
C PHE A 332 -0.77 -15.86 -11.81
N VAL A 333 -0.92 -17.06 -12.37
CA VAL A 333 -2.06 -17.94 -12.09
C VAL A 333 -2.08 -18.37 -10.62
N ILE A 334 -0.92 -18.77 -10.07
CA ILE A 334 -0.85 -19.17 -8.66
C ILE A 334 -1.26 -18.02 -7.75
N ALA A 335 -0.81 -16.79 -8.05
CA ALA A 335 -1.18 -15.59 -7.29
C ALA A 335 -2.70 -15.38 -7.25
N TRP A 336 -3.36 -15.43 -8.40
CA TRP A 336 -4.82 -15.30 -8.47
C TRP A 336 -5.56 -16.47 -7.79
N CYS A 337 -5.03 -17.70 -7.88
CA CYS A 337 -5.59 -18.84 -7.14
C CYS A 337 -5.56 -18.62 -5.63
N ILE A 338 -4.45 -18.09 -5.11
CA ILE A 338 -4.30 -17.84 -3.66
C ILE A 338 -5.24 -16.71 -3.22
N LEU A 339 -5.33 -15.62 -3.98
CA LEU A 339 -6.27 -14.55 -3.69
C LEU A 339 -7.73 -15.05 -3.68
N MET A 340 -8.10 -15.87 -4.68
CA MET A 340 -9.42 -16.48 -4.75
C MET A 340 -9.69 -17.39 -3.57
N ALA A 341 -8.73 -18.22 -3.17
CA ALA A 341 -8.88 -19.10 -2.01
C ALA A 341 -9.12 -18.31 -0.72
N GLY A 342 -8.33 -17.26 -0.47
CA GLY A 342 -8.54 -16.38 0.70
C GLY A 342 -9.88 -15.65 0.66
N SER A 343 -10.30 -15.21 -0.52
CA SER A 343 -11.60 -14.55 -0.72
C SER A 343 -12.76 -15.52 -0.48
N ILE A 344 -12.64 -16.78 -0.89
CA ILE A 344 -13.64 -17.83 -0.62
C ILE A 344 -13.73 -18.10 0.88
N VAL A 345 -12.61 -18.21 1.57
CA VAL A 345 -12.59 -18.38 3.04
C VAL A 345 -13.34 -17.22 3.72
N TYR A 346 -13.06 -15.99 3.30
CA TYR A 346 -13.73 -14.81 3.83
C TYR A 346 -15.23 -14.79 3.49
N LEU A 347 -15.61 -15.22 2.30
CA LEU A 347 -17.02 -15.31 1.89
C LEU A 347 -17.77 -16.35 2.74
N LEU A 348 -17.19 -17.54 2.93
CA LEU A 348 -17.76 -18.61 3.77
C LEU A 348 -17.89 -18.16 5.22
N PHE A 349 -16.91 -17.37 5.70
CA PHE A 349 -16.99 -16.73 7.01
C PHE A 349 -18.15 -15.72 7.08
N ASN A 350 -18.32 -14.86 6.06
CA ASN A 350 -19.42 -13.89 6.02
C ASN A 350 -20.81 -14.54 5.92
N PHE A 351 -20.91 -15.75 5.38
CA PHE A 351 -22.14 -16.53 5.38
C PHE A 351 -22.35 -17.33 6.69
N GLY A 352 -21.43 -17.23 7.64
CA GLY A 352 -21.53 -17.95 8.92
C GLY A 352 -21.23 -19.45 8.81
N ILE A 353 -20.72 -19.93 7.68
CA ILE A 353 -20.32 -21.32 7.46
C ILE A 353 -19.04 -21.64 8.21
N LEU A 354 -18.09 -20.73 8.18
CA LEU A 354 -16.84 -20.84 8.94
C LEU A 354 -16.93 -20.05 10.25
N LYS A 355 -16.38 -20.62 11.30
CA LYS A 355 -16.30 -19.95 12.61
C LYS A 355 -15.32 -18.77 12.55
N TYR A 356 -15.58 -17.79 13.41
CA TYR A 356 -14.64 -16.68 13.63
C TYR A 356 -13.32 -17.21 14.15
N SER A 357 -12.24 -16.83 13.52
CA SER A 357 -10.86 -17.05 13.95
C SER A 357 -9.98 -15.93 13.40
N THR A 358 -8.81 -15.75 13.97
CA THR A 358 -7.84 -14.80 13.42
C THR A 358 -7.54 -15.11 11.96
N PHE A 359 -7.42 -16.39 11.59
CA PHE A 359 -7.20 -16.80 10.22
C PHE A 359 -8.34 -16.37 9.27
N THR A 360 -9.61 -16.63 9.64
CA THR A 360 -10.76 -16.29 8.79
C THR A 360 -10.93 -14.78 8.65
N ASN A 361 -10.66 -14.02 9.72
CA ASN A 361 -10.76 -12.56 9.71
C ASN A 361 -9.65 -11.88 8.89
N TYR A 362 -8.44 -12.48 8.84
CA TYR A 362 -7.29 -11.96 8.08
C TYR A 362 -7.01 -12.72 6.79
N SER A 363 -7.89 -13.66 6.37
CA SER A 363 -7.67 -14.53 5.21
C SER A 363 -7.44 -13.75 3.92
N VAL A 364 -8.18 -12.66 3.68
CA VAL A 364 -8.01 -11.80 2.50
C VAL A 364 -6.68 -11.04 2.57
N GLN A 365 -6.30 -10.53 3.74
CA GLN A 365 -5.03 -9.81 3.90
C GLN A 365 -3.84 -10.77 3.69
N LEU A 366 -3.90 -11.96 4.25
CA LEU A 366 -2.84 -12.97 4.08
C LEU A 366 -2.72 -13.40 2.62
N SER A 367 -3.84 -13.72 1.99
CA SER A 367 -3.84 -14.14 0.58
C SER A 367 -3.41 -13.02 -0.36
N SER A 368 -3.81 -11.77 -0.11
CA SER A 368 -3.37 -10.62 -0.90
C SER A 368 -1.89 -10.29 -0.70
N ALA A 369 -1.35 -10.49 0.50
CA ALA A 369 0.09 -10.32 0.74
C ALA A 369 0.93 -11.32 -0.06
N ILE A 370 0.50 -12.60 -0.07
CA ILE A 370 1.15 -13.66 -0.86
C ILE A 370 0.97 -13.39 -2.36
N GLU A 371 -0.24 -13.01 -2.77
CA GLU A 371 -0.55 -12.64 -4.15
C GLU A 371 0.34 -11.50 -4.64
N MET A 372 0.46 -10.41 -3.89
CA MET A 372 1.32 -9.28 -4.23
C MET A 372 2.78 -9.71 -4.42
N THR A 373 3.27 -10.57 -3.54
CA THR A 373 4.64 -11.09 -3.63
C THR A 373 4.83 -11.92 -4.91
N LEU A 374 3.91 -12.84 -5.19
CA LEU A 374 3.95 -13.69 -6.37
C LEU A 374 3.78 -12.91 -7.68
N LEU A 375 2.93 -11.89 -7.69
CA LEU A 375 2.78 -11.01 -8.85
C LEU A 375 4.03 -10.18 -9.10
N SER A 376 4.70 -9.73 -8.05
CA SER A 376 6.00 -9.07 -8.18
C SER A 376 7.07 -10.01 -8.73
N LEU A 377 7.09 -11.28 -8.28
CA LEU A 377 7.96 -12.31 -8.87
C LEU A 377 7.61 -12.60 -10.33
N ALA A 378 6.33 -12.64 -10.67
CA ALA A 378 5.88 -12.79 -12.06
C ALA A 378 6.38 -11.65 -12.94
N LEU A 379 6.30 -10.42 -12.45
CA LEU A 379 6.81 -9.23 -13.11
C LEU A 379 8.35 -9.25 -13.21
N ALA A 380 9.05 -9.64 -12.14
CA ALA A 380 10.52 -9.80 -12.16
C ALA A 380 10.98 -10.85 -13.18
N SER A 381 10.29 -11.99 -13.22
CA SER A 381 10.54 -13.03 -14.25
C SER A 381 10.35 -12.48 -15.67
N ARG A 382 9.41 -11.58 -15.86
CA ARG A 382 9.19 -10.92 -17.15
C ARG A 382 10.32 -9.96 -17.51
N ILE A 383 10.89 -9.22 -16.54
CA ILE A 383 12.09 -8.41 -16.77
C ILE A 383 13.24 -9.26 -17.28
N ASN A 384 13.53 -10.36 -16.59
CA ASN A 384 14.63 -11.25 -16.98
C ASN A 384 14.49 -11.74 -18.43
N ILE A 385 13.24 -12.00 -18.86
CA ILE A 385 12.96 -12.37 -20.24
C ILE A 385 13.21 -11.19 -21.18
N LEU A 386 12.71 -9.99 -20.82
CA LEU A 386 12.91 -8.79 -21.64
C LEU A 386 14.37 -8.37 -21.71
N GLU A 387 15.12 -8.47 -20.60
CA GLU A 387 16.57 -8.23 -20.60
C GLU A 387 17.31 -9.22 -21.49
N LYS A 388 16.95 -10.50 -21.40
CA LYS A 388 17.55 -11.53 -22.27
C LYS A 388 17.21 -11.30 -23.75
N GLU A 389 15.98 -10.92 -24.05
CA GLU A 389 15.57 -10.54 -25.42
C GLU A 389 16.31 -9.28 -25.87
N LYS A 390 16.45 -8.27 -25.00
CA LYS A 390 17.21 -7.05 -25.28
C LYS A 390 18.70 -7.33 -25.48
N GLU A 391 19.27 -8.21 -24.66
CA GLU A 391 20.67 -8.61 -24.80
C GLU A 391 20.91 -9.41 -26.09
N ASN A 392 20.00 -10.35 -26.42
CA ASN A 392 20.05 -11.08 -27.67
C ASN A 392 19.91 -10.15 -28.88
N SER A 393 18.97 -9.20 -28.82
CA SER A 393 18.81 -8.18 -29.84
C SER A 393 20.06 -7.29 -29.96
N ARG A 394 20.66 -6.91 -28.80
CA ARG A 394 21.91 -6.16 -28.76
C ARG A 394 23.09 -6.98 -29.35
N ARG A 395 23.17 -8.27 -29.02
CA ARG A 395 24.20 -9.17 -29.59
C ARG A 395 24.02 -9.31 -31.10
N THR A 396 22.77 -9.45 -31.56
CA THR A 396 22.46 -9.51 -32.98
C THR A 396 22.81 -8.19 -33.69
N ALA A 397 22.41 -7.06 -33.07
CA ALA A 397 22.76 -5.74 -33.60
C ALA A 397 24.28 -5.51 -33.64
N LEU A 398 25.01 -5.94 -32.60
CA LEU A 398 26.48 -5.90 -32.57
C LEU A 398 27.12 -6.81 -33.63
N ARG A 399 26.52 -7.99 -33.85
CA ARG A 399 26.99 -8.90 -34.90
C ARG A 399 26.79 -8.30 -36.29
N LEU A 400 25.59 -7.77 -36.54
CA LEU A 400 25.28 -7.05 -37.78
C LEU A 400 26.17 -5.81 -37.98
N ALA A 401 26.39 -5.05 -36.90
CA ALA A 401 27.28 -3.90 -36.94
C ALA A 401 28.73 -4.28 -37.27
N ARG A 402 29.23 -5.41 -36.68
CA ARG A 402 30.55 -5.93 -36.99
C ARG A 402 30.65 -6.47 -38.44
N GLU A 403 29.60 -7.13 -38.90
CA GLU A 403 29.49 -7.62 -40.27
C GLU A 403 29.43 -6.47 -41.28
N ASN A 404 28.61 -5.44 -40.98
CA ASN A 404 28.60 -4.22 -41.75
C ASN A 404 29.95 -3.46 -41.73
N THR A 405 30.61 -3.45 -40.55
CA THR A 405 31.94 -2.84 -40.46
C THR A 405 32.97 -3.60 -41.29
N ARG A 406 32.84 -4.98 -41.33
CA ARG A 406 33.71 -5.80 -42.20
C ARG A 406 33.40 -5.56 -43.65
N ILE A 407 32.11 -5.53 -44.06
CA ILE A 407 31.69 -5.27 -45.43
C ILE A 407 32.16 -3.86 -45.87
N VAL A 408 31.94 -2.87 -44.96
CA VAL A 408 32.40 -1.49 -45.22
C VAL A 408 33.93 -1.42 -45.32
N LYS A 409 34.65 -2.22 -44.49
CA LYS A 409 36.10 -2.28 -44.57
C LYS A 409 36.60 -2.96 -45.87
N GLU A 410 35.95 -4.04 -46.31
CA GLU A 410 36.23 -4.70 -47.59
C GLU A 410 35.87 -3.79 -48.79
N GLN A 411 34.74 -3.08 -48.69
CA GLN A 411 34.36 -2.09 -49.70
C GLN A 411 35.28 -0.86 -49.70
N ASN A 412 35.72 -0.39 -48.52
CA ASN A 412 36.68 0.69 -48.43
C ASN A 412 38.06 0.29 -48.97
N LEU A 413 38.50 -0.95 -48.72
CA LEU A 413 39.75 -1.44 -49.34
C LEU A 413 39.65 -1.47 -50.88
N HIS A 414 38.48 -1.87 -51.38
CA HIS A 414 38.27 -1.88 -52.85
C HIS A 414 38.09 -0.42 -53.40
N LEU A 415 37.46 0.47 -52.60
CA LEU A 415 37.38 1.88 -52.95
C LEU A 415 38.76 2.57 -52.85
N GLU A 416 39.55 2.22 -51.79
CA GLU A 416 40.91 2.76 -51.66
C GLU A 416 41.80 2.34 -52.85
N GLU A 417 41.68 1.11 -53.36
CA GLU A 417 42.36 0.70 -54.57
C GLU A 417 41.93 1.51 -55.79
N GLN A 418 40.61 1.83 -55.89
CA GLN A 418 40.10 2.68 -56.98
C GLN A 418 40.44 4.13 -56.79
N VAL A 419 40.38 4.64 -55.51
CA VAL A 419 40.71 6.02 -55.18
C VAL A 419 42.21 6.25 -55.30
N ASN A 420 43.07 5.31 -54.86
CA ASN A 420 44.50 5.45 -54.99
C ASN A 420 44.91 5.54 -56.48
N LYS A 421 44.26 4.80 -57.36
CA LYS A 421 44.46 4.95 -58.80
C LYS A 421 44.06 6.31 -59.39
N ARG A 422 43.05 6.97 -58.75
CA ARG A 422 42.64 8.33 -59.18
C ARG A 422 43.28 9.45 -58.37
N THR A 423 43.73 9.14 -57.12
CA THR A 423 44.36 10.13 -56.24
C THR A 423 45.81 10.37 -56.56
N GLU A 424 46.52 9.37 -57.16
CA GLU A 424 47.84 9.62 -57.74
C GLU A 424 47.82 10.71 -58.82
N GLU A 425 46.69 10.92 -59.48
CA GLU A 425 46.51 12.07 -60.46
C GLU A 425 46.11 13.40 -59.75
N LEU A 426 45.58 13.37 -58.55
CA LEU A 426 45.05 14.58 -57.83
C LEU A 426 45.98 15.08 -56.71
N VAL A 427 46.83 14.21 -56.14
CA VAL A 427 47.66 14.53 -54.96
C VAL A 427 48.74 15.56 -55.23
N LEU A 428 49.17 15.75 -56.48
CA LEU A 428 50.17 16.72 -56.82
C LEU A 428 49.70 18.24 -56.75
N LYS A 429 48.43 18.45 -56.47
CA LYS A 429 47.89 19.81 -56.38
C LYS A 429 47.36 20.31 -55.08
N ASN A 430 47.14 19.40 -54.05
CA ASN A 430 46.41 19.82 -52.84
C ASN A 430 47.09 19.48 -51.49
N GLU A 431 48.36 19.05 -51.50
CA GLU A 431 49.03 18.55 -50.29
C GLU A 431 49.41 19.58 -49.22
N MET A 432 49.31 20.84 -49.49
CA MET A 432 49.80 21.83 -48.50
C MET A 432 48.74 22.53 -47.64
N LEU A 433 47.47 22.35 -47.90
CA LEU A 433 46.46 23.18 -47.21
C LEU A 433 45.61 22.45 -46.16
N ASN A 434 45.60 21.14 -46.14
CA ASN A 434 44.66 20.40 -45.29
C ASN A 434 45.23 19.76 -44.00
N GLU A 435 46.55 19.65 -43.87
CA GLU A 435 47.15 18.96 -42.70
C GLU A 435 47.00 19.72 -41.38
N THR A 436 46.98 21.01 -41.41
CA THR A 436 46.97 21.82 -40.18
C THR A 436 45.58 22.04 -39.58
N TYR A 437 44.52 21.82 -40.36
CA TYR A 437 43.16 22.10 -39.90
C TYR A 437 42.45 20.89 -39.23
N GLU A 438 42.81 19.69 -39.65
CA GLU A 438 42.18 18.45 -39.14
C GLU A 438 42.72 18.02 -37.79
N ASP A 439 43.99 18.28 -37.49
CA ASP A 439 44.63 17.86 -36.21
C ASP A 439 44.11 18.65 -35.00
N LEU A 440 43.76 19.89 -35.16
CA LEU A 440 43.26 20.76 -34.09
C LEU A 440 41.81 20.36 -33.68
N LYS A 441 41.01 19.92 -34.63
CA LYS A 441 39.59 19.60 -34.44
C LYS A 441 39.40 18.22 -33.79
N GLN A 442 40.28 17.26 -34.09
CA GLN A 442 40.23 15.93 -33.48
C GLN A 442 40.69 15.88 -32.01
N ALA A 443 41.69 16.72 -31.67
CA ALA A 443 42.17 16.80 -30.30
C ALA A 443 41.13 17.35 -29.34
N GLN A 444 40.35 18.32 -29.76
CA GLN A 444 39.35 18.96 -28.92
C GLN A 444 38.13 18.06 -28.68
N SER A 445 37.73 17.26 -29.68
CA SER A 445 36.58 16.35 -29.55
C SER A 445 36.89 15.12 -28.64
N LYS A 446 38.11 14.58 -28.72
CA LYS A 446 38.53 13.45 -27.91
C LYS A 446 38.65 13.77 -26.42
N LEU A 447 39.06 14.99 -26.06
CA LEU A 447 39.17 15.45 -24.69
C LEU A 447 37.77 15.54 -23.99
N VAL A 448 36.79 16.05 -24.68
CA VAL A 448 35.43 16.21 -24.14
C VAL A 448 34.73 14.86 -23.90
N ILE A 449 34.98 13.89 -24.81
CA ILE A 449 34.36 12.54 -24.66
C ILE A 449 35.06 11.72 -23.58
N ALA A 450 36.40 11.83 -23.45
CA ALA A 450 37.16 11.12 -22.42
C ALA A 450 36.84 11.62 -21.00
N GLU A 451 36.64 12.90 -20.82
CA GLU A 451 36.28 13.50 -19.53
C GLU A 451 34.89 13.07 -19.07
N LYS A 452 33.91 13.01 -20.00
CA LYS A 452 32.56 12.52 -19.71
C LYS A 452 32.53 11.03 -19.36
N MET A 453 33.33 10.20 -20.02
CA MET A 453 33.39 8.74 -19.77
C MET A 453 34.13 8.40 -18.48
N SER A 454 35.14 9.14 -18.10
CA SER A 454 35.88 8.94 -16.83
C SER A 454 35.01 9.23 -15.61
N SER A 455 34.22 10.29 -15.65
CA SER A 455 33.30 10.66 -14.59
C SER A 455 32.15 9.65 -14.44
N LEU A 456 31.63 9.11 -15.56
CA LEU A 456 30.55 8.14 -15.56
C LEU A 456 31.01 6.75 -15.07
N GLY A 457 32.23 6.34 -15.41
CA GLY A 457 32.78 5.01 -15.04
C GLY A 457 33.08 4.86 -13.55
N GLN A 458 33.61 5.90 -12.90
CA GLN A 458 33.86 5.89 -11.45
C GLN A 458 32.58 5.83 -10.62
N LEU A 459 31.52 6.52 -11.08
CA LEU A 459 30.23 6.53 -10.41
C LEU A 459 29.50 5.18 -10.52
N THR A 460 29.55 4.53 -11.68
CA THR A 460 28.80 3.27 -11.94
C THR A 460 29.33 2.10 -11.11
N ALA A 461 30.64 2.02 -10.88
CA ALA A 461 31.26 0.93 -10.13
C ALA A 461 30.94 0.99 -8.62
N GLY A 462 30.95 2.19 -8.04
CA GLY A 462 30.57 2.39 -6.61
C GLY A 462 29.11 2.09 -6.33
N ILE A 463 28.24 2.49 -7.24
CA ILE A 463 26.80 2.33 -7.13
C ILE A 463 26.37 0.86 -7.29
N ALA A 464 26.98 0.13 -8.24
CA ALA A 464 26.72 -1.30 -8.41
C ALA A 464 27.07 -2.10 -7.15
N HIS A 465 28.14 -1.71 -6.45
CA HIS A 465 28.55 -2.36 -5.21
C HIS A 465 27.57 -2.05 -4.06
N GLU A 466 27.07 -0.82 -3.98
CA GLU A 466 26.11 -0.43 -2.95
C GLU A 466 24.70 -1.00 -3.17
N ILE A 467 24.29 -1.23 -4.44
CA ILE A 467 23.03 -1.92 -4.77
C ILE A 467 23.13 -3.43 -4.46
N ASN A 468 24.26 -4.04 -4.79
CA ASN A 468 24.44 -5.47 -4.57
C ASN A 468 24.44 -5.85 -3.08
N ASN A 469 24.89 -4.96 -2.20
CA ASN A 469 24.94 -5.24 -0.77
C ASN A 469 23.53 -5.48 -0.16
N PRO A 470 22.55 -4.58 -0.27
CA PRO A 470 21.21 -4.83 0.26
C PRO A 470 20.47 -5.92 -0.52
N ILE A 471 20.72 -6.10 -1.84
CA ILE A 471 20.14 -7.19 -2.63
C ILE A 471 20.65 -8.54 -2.12
N ASN A 472 21.94 -8.64 -1.83
CA ASN A 472 22.50 -9.87 -1.25
C ASN A 472 21.90 -10.16 0.13
N PHE A 473 21.60 -9.12 0.90
CA PHE A 473 20.91 -9.25 2.20
C PHE A 473 19.48 -9.78 2.02
N VAL A 474 18.75 -9.27 1.04
CA VAL A 474 17.44 -9.81 0.68
C VAL A 474 17.55 -11.26 0.21
N ALA A 475 18.48 -11.54 -0.73
CA ALA A 475 18.65 -12.86 -1.31
C ALA A 475 19.07 -13.92 -0.28
N SER A 476 19.93 -13.54 0.69
CA SER A 476 20.37 -14.46 1.75
C SER A 476 19.24 -14.83 2.73
N ASN A 477 18.27 -13.94 2.91
CA ASN A 477 17.13 -14.17 3.81
C ASN A 477 15.96 -14.91 3.12
N VAL A 478 15.84 -14.84 1.79
CA VAL A 478 14.73 -15.47 1.04
C VAL A 478 14.76 -17.01 1.11
N ASN A 479 15.92 -17.62 0.96
CA ASN A 479 16.01 -19.09 0.99
C ASN A 479 15.77 -19.68 2.38
N PRO A 480 16.35 -19.14 3.46
CA PRO A 480 15.97 -19.53 4.82
C PRO A 480 14.48 -19.32 5.06
N LEU A 481 13.93 -18.15 4.72
CA LEU A 481 12.51 -17.87 4.86
C LEU A 481 11.62 -18.88 4.12
N ARG A 482 12.00 -19.27 2.89
CA ARG A 482 11.27 -20.27 2.11
C ARG A 482 11.32 -21.64 2.79
N ARG A 483 12.48 -22.02 3.32
CA ARG A 483 12.64 -23.28 4.07
C ARG A 483 11.75 -23.28 5.30
N ASP A 484 11.83 -22.22 6.09
CA ASP A 484 11.14 -22.10 7.36
C ASP A 484 9.63 -22.00 7.15
N PHE A 485 9.20 -21.31 6.09
CA PHE A 485 7.81 -21.26 5.67
C PHE A 485 7.31 -22.64 5.20
N LYS A 486 8.15 -23.40 4.49
CA LYS A 486 7.82 -24.79 4.11
C LYS A 486 7.66 -25.66 5.35
N THR A 487 8.60 -25.58 6.29
CA THR A 487 8.51 -26.31 7.56
C THR A 487 7.23 -25.95 8.33
N LEU A 488 6.82 -24.66 8.30
CA LEU A 488 5.57 -24.22 8.90
C LEU A 488 4.34 -24.81 8.20
N LEU A 489 4.36 -24.90 6.86
CA LEU A 489 3.27 -25.53 6.10
C LEU A 489 3.21 -27.04 6.37
N ASP A 490 4.37 -27.72 6.35
CA ASP A 490 4.46 -29.15 6.66
C ASP A 490 3.97 -29.42 8.10
N ALA A 491 4.24 -28.50 9.02
CA ALA A 491 3.76 -28.56 10.39
C ALA A 491 2.22 -28.36 10.48
N LEU A 492 1.67 -27.45 9.68
CA LEU A 492 0.21 -27.27 9.59
C LEU A 492 -0.48 -28.53 9.06
N ASP A 493 0.05 -29.11 7.97
CA ASP A 493 -0.48 -30.35 7.40
C ASP A 493 -0.43 -31.50 8.43
N ARG A 494 0.65 -31.55 9.20
CA ARG A 494 0.82 -32.58 10.24
C ARG A 494 -0.14 -32.38 11.40
N ILE A 495 -0.32 -31.12 11.85
CA ILE A 495 -1.28 -30.78 12.91
C ILE A 495 -2.71 -31.07 12.44
N GLU A 496 -3.04 -30.76 11.19
CA GLU A 496 -4.32 -31.09 10.57
C GLU A 496 -4.53 -32.62 10.54
N ALA A 497 -3.52 -33.37 10.07
CA ALA A 497 -3.56 -34.82 10.04
C ALA A 497 -3.78 -35.44 11.43
N ILE A 498 -3.18 -34.86 12.49
CA ILE A 498 -3.40 -35.28 13.86
C ILE A 498 -4.83 -34.91 14.31
N GLY A 499 -5.28 -33.74 13.94
CA GLY A 499 -6.63 -33.23 14.24
C GLY A 499 -7.75 -34.11 13.65
N LEU A 500 -7.54 -34.58 12.42
CA LEU A 500 -8.49 -35.39 11.62
C LEU A 500 -8.52 -36.89 11.98
N LYS A 501 -7.67 -37.37 12.90
CA LYS A 501 -7.71 -38.76 13.34
C LYS A 501 -9.06 -39.06 14.04
N GLU A 502 -9.93 -39.84 13.41
CA GLU A 502 -11.30 -40.10 13.92
C GLU A 502 -11.33 -40.91 15.22
N ASP A 503 -10.37 -41.81 15.46
CA ASP A 503 -10.38 -42.74 16.62
C ASP A 503 -9.50 -42.31 17.81
N THR A 504 -9.06 -41.05 17.86
CA THR A 504 -8.16 -40.60 18.93
C THR A 504 -8.83 -39.56 19.83
N PRO A 505 -8.87 -39.75 21.18
CA PRO A 505 -9.43 -38.78 22.10
C PRO A 505 -8.75 -37.39 21.97
N ASN A 506 -9.54 -36.31 22.11
CA ASN A 506 -9.06 -34.94 21.94
C ASN A 506 -7.86 -34.58 22.84
N GLU A 507 -7.78 -35.18 24.01
CA GLU A 507 -6.69 -34.96 24.97
C GLU A 507 -5.36 -35.54 24.48
N TYR A 508 -5.39 -36.68 23.78
CA TYR A 508 -4.24 -37.30 23.15
C TYR A 508 -3.82 -36.56 21.90
N LYS A 509 -4.78 -36.10 21.08
CA LYS A 509 -4.51 -35.24 19.91
C LYS A 509 -3.82 -33.97 20.36
N LYS A 510 -4.33 -33.31 21.39
CA LYS A 510 -3.73 -32.08 21.94
C LYS A 510 -2.29 -32.34 22.41
N LYS A 511 -2.06 -33.42 23.13
CA LYS A 511 -0.73 -33.79 23.61
C LYS A 511 0.25 -34.10 22.45
N GLU A 512 -0.23 -34.81 21.44
CA GLU A 512 0.56 -35.12 20.22
C GLU A 512 0.87 -33.84 19.45
N ILE A 513 -0.07 -32.89 19.34
CA ILE A 513 0.14 -31.59 18.72
C ILE A 513 1.12 -30.73 19.53
N ASP A 514 0.95 -30.66 20.86
CA ASP A 514 1.81 -29.85 21.72
C ASP A 514 3.23 -30.41 21.74
N GLN A 515 3.39 -31.73 21.72
CA GLN A 515 4.67 -32.39 21.60
C GLN A 515 5.31 -32.09 20.23
N TYR A 516 4.58 -32.23 19.14
CA TYR A 516 5.06 -31.94 17.80
C TYR A 516 5.49 -30.46 17.64
N LYS A 517 4.73 -29.53 18.21
CA LYS A 517 5.10 -28.11 18.23
C LYS A 517 6.41 -27.85 18.99
N SER A 518 6.65 -28.61 20.06
CA SER A 518 7.88 -28.51 20.85
C SER A 518 9.06 -29.18 20.14
N ASP A 519 8.83 -30.34 19.51
CA ASP A 519 9.88 -31.10 18.80
C ASP A 519 10.39 -30.35 17.57
N GLU A 520 9.50 -29.65 16.86
CA GLU A 520 9.83 -28.84 15.69
C GLU A 520 10.14 -27.36 16.02
N ASP A 521 10.14 -27.02 17.33
CA ASP A 521 10.43 -25.66 17.84
C ASP A 521 9.70 -24.54 17.06
N LEU A 522 8.36 -24.70 16.91
CA LEU A 522 7.55 -23.78 16.07
C LEU A 522 7.55 -22.34 16.58
N ASP A 523 7.84 -22.12 17.87
CA ASP A 523 7.94 -20.76 18.42
C ASP A 523 9.27 -20.09 18.03
N TYR A 524 10.35 -20.87 17.95
CA TYR A 524 11.59 -20.40 17.35
C TYR A 524 11.41 -20.07 15.88
N LEU A 525 10.74 -20.95 15.14
CA LEU A 525 10.46 -20.77 13.71
C LEU A 525 9.70 -19.46 13.41
N LYS A 526 8.70 -19.13 14.25
CA LYS A 526 7.95 -17.86 14.12
C LYS A 526 8.86 -16.64 14.33
N THR A 527 9.76 -16.74 15.31
CA THR A 527 10.70 -15.65 15.62
C THR A 527 11.71 -15.49 14.48
N GLU A 528 12.22 -16.61 13.97
CA GLU A 528 13.17 -16.62 12.86
C GLU A 528 12.54 -16.09 11.56
N ILE A 529 11.32 -16.51 11.23
CA ILE A 529 10.55 -15.97 10.09
C ILE A 529 10.39 -14.44 10.22
N SER A 530 10.03 -13.95 11.40
CA SER A 530 9.87 -12.51 11.63
C SER A 530 11.20 -11.77 11.46
N TYR A 531 12.30 -12.33 11.95
CA TYR A 531 13.64 -11.78 11.79
C TYR A 531 14.06 -11.74 10.32
N LEU A 532 13.83 -12.81 9.57
CA LEU A 532 14.16 -12.91 8.15
C LEU A 532 13.32 -11.93 7.31
N LEU A 533 12.01 -11.77 7.64
CA LEU A 533 11.14 -10.81 7.00
C LEU A 533 11.59 -9.36 7.23
N ASN A 534 11.98 -9.02 8.46
CA ASN A 534 12.54 -7.71 8.76
C ASN A 534 13.84 -7.46 7.99
N GLY A 535 14.73 -8.46 7.91
CA GLY A 535 15.95 -8.39 7.11
C GLY A 535 15.69 -8.16 5.62
N ILE A 536 14.64 -8.82 5.06
CA ILE A 536 14.20 -8.61 3.68
C ILE A 536 13.63 -7.20 3.52
N GLN A 537 12.82 -6.74 4.47
CA GLN A 537 12.23 -5.41 4.48
C GLN A 537 13.30 -4.32 4.50
N ASP A 538 14.29 -4.44 5.38
CA ASP A 538 15.39 -3.49 5.50
C ASP A 538 16.24 -3.47 4.23
N GLY A 539 16.54 -4.63 3.66
CA GLY A 539 17.26 -4.75 2.41
C GLY A 539 16.48 -4.17 1.22
N ALA A 540 15.18 -4.44 1.14
CA ALA A 540 14.30 -3.89 0.10
C ALA A 540 14.16 -2.37 0.21
N SER A 541 13.97 -1.84 1.43
CA SER A 541 13.90 -0.40 1.70
C SER A 541 15.21 0.30 1.32
N ARG A 542 16.36 -0.26 1.71
CA ARG A 542 17.67 0.24 1.31
C ARG A 542 17.88 0.21 -0.20
N THR A 543 17.46 -0.88 -0.85
CA THR A 543 17.54 -0.97 -2.32
C THR A 543 16.68 0.10 -2.98
N ALA A 544 15.45 0.30 -2.48
CA ALA A 544 14.53 1.32 -2.99
C ALA A 544 15.08 2.74 -2.82
N GLU A 545 15.74 3.03 -1.70
CA GLU A 545 16.41 4.32 -1.47
C GLU A 545 17.58 4.55 -2.41
N ILE A 546 18.43 3.53 -2.60
CA ILE A 546 19.57 3.59 -3.52
C ILE A 546 19.08 3.78 -4.96
N VAL A 547 18.08 2.98 -5.39
CA VAL A 547 17.48 3.08 -6.74
C VAL A 547 16.77 4.42 -6.93
N LYS A 548 16.11 4.95 -5.89
CA LYS A 548 15.50 6.29 -5.90
C LYS A 548 16.54 7.38 -6.13
N GLY A 549 17.68 7.33 -5.44
CA GLY A 549 18.78 8.26 -5.64
C GLY A 549 19.38 8.15 -7.06
N LEU A 550 19.57 6.94 -7.54
CA LEU A 550 20.12 6.66 -8.88
C LEU A 550 19.21 7.16 -10.00
N ARG A 551 17.92 6.98 -9.84
CA ARG A 551 16.92 7.43 -10.80
C ARG A 551 16.85 8.95 -10.89
N VAL A 552 17.01 9.63 -9.76
CA VAL A 552 17.10 11.09 -9.73
C VAL A 552 18.29 11.56 -10.57
N PHE A 553 19.39 10.79 -10.57
CA PHE A 553 20.59 11.08 -11.37
C PHE A 553 20.46 10.62 -12.84
N SER A 554 19.77 9.50 -13.13
CA SER A 554 19.69 8.88 -14.47
C SER A 554 18.56 9.41 -15.37
N ARG A 555 17.58 10.14 -14.84
CA ARG A 555 16.51 10.77 -15.64
C ARG A 555 16.96 12.05 -16.36
N VAL A 556 18.03 11.94 -17.11
CA VAL A 556 18.55 13.05 -17.92
C VAL A 556 17.83 13.16 -19.28
N ASP A 557 16.92 12.28 -19.63
CA ASP A 557 16.46 12.08 -21.01
C ASP A 557 15.04 12.53 -21.34
N GLU A 558 14.35 13.35 -20.53
CA GLU A 558 13.26 14.13 -21.08
C GLU A 558 13.84 15.43 -21.68
N ALA A 559 14.35 15.30 -22.90
CA ALA A 559 15.07 16.34 -23.61
C ALA A 559 14.15 17.33 -24.33
N GLU A 560 12.87 17.45 -23.99
CA GLU A 560 11.97 18.41 -24.61
C GLU A 560 11.66 19.58 -23.68
N LEU A 561 12.07 20.76 -24.12
CA LEU A 561 11.63 22.04 -23.56
C LEU A 561 10.13 22.22 -23.85
N LYS A 562 9.33 22.46 -22.81
CA LYS A 562 7.88 22.69 -22.93
C LYS A 562 7.48 23.96 -22.20
N SER A 563 6.46 24.64 -22.74
CA SER A 563 5.81 25.72 -21.99
C SER A 563 5.06 25.13 -20.84
N ALA A 564 5.32 25.59 -19.62
CA ALA A 564 4.67 25.08 -18.42
C ALA A 564 4.48 26.16 -17.36
N ASN A 565 3.39 26.04 -16.61
CA ASN A 565 3.13 26.84 -15.45
C ASN A 565 3.84 26.25 -14.22
N ILE A 566 4.75 27.02 -13.65
CA ILE A 566 5.54 26.59 -12.49
C ILE A 566 4.68 26.29 -11.27
N ASN A 567 3.60 27.01 -11.09
CA ASN A 567 2.68 26.81 -9.97
C ASN A 567 2.03 25.42 -9.98
N ASP A 568 1.80 24.85 -11.17
CA ASP A 568 1.25 23.50 -11.28
C ASP A 568 2.26 22.43 -10.84
N GLY A 569 3.54 22.63 -11.16
CA GLY A 569 4.63 21.78 -10.68
C GLY A 569 4.74 21.80 -9.15
N ILE A 570 4.69 22.99 -8.55
CA ILE A 570 4.73 23.16 -7.09
C ILE A 570 3.51 22.52 -6.45
N LYS A 571 2.30 22.77 -6.95
CA LYS A 571 1.06 22.16 -6.46
C LYS A 571 1.13 20.63 -6.52
N SER A 572 1.57 20.09 -7.66
CA SER A 572 1.72 18.64 -7.83
C SER A 572 2.73 18.05 -6.85
N THR A 573 3.84 18.76 -6.62
CA THR A 573 4.85 18.34 -5.66
C THR A 573 4.30 18.33 -4.23
N LEU A 574 3.57 19.37 -3.84
CA LEU A 574 2.94 19.45 -2.51
C LEU A 574 1.91 18.36 -2.29
N VAL A 575 1.16 17.97 -3.33
CA VAL A 575 0.23 16.82 -3.26
C VAL A 575 0.99 15.51 -3.01
N ILE A 576 2.12 15.30 -3.70
CA ILE A 576 2.95 14.10 -3.52
C ILE A 576 3.51 14.00 -2.10
N VAL A 577 3.96 15.12 -1.54
CA VAL A 577 4.54 15.16 -0.18
C VAL A 577 3.52 15.37 0.92
N ASN A 578 2.24 15.45 0.61
CA ASN A 578 1.17 15.77 1.57
C ASN A 578 1.19 14.84 2.81
N ASN A 579 1.49 13.56 2.61
CA ASN A 579 1.65 12.59 3.70
C ASN A 579 2.84 12.89 4.62
N LEU A 580 3.84 13.59 4.11
CA LEU A 580 5.02 14.02 4.87
C LEU A 580 4.80 15.34 5.59
N LEU A 581 3.73 16.07 5.29
CA LEU A 581 3.42 17.38 5.86
C LEU A 581 2.57 17.31 7.15
N HIS A 582 2.19 16.11 7.60
CA HIS A 582 1.43 15.95 8.84
C HIS A 582 2.19 16.55 10.04
N GLY A 583 1.53 17.45 10.78
CA GLY A 583 2.09 18.17 11.91
C GLY A 583 2.93 19.39 11.51
N ILE A 584 3.02 19.72 10.23
CA ILE A 584 3.71 20.90 9.71
C ILE A 584 2.67 21.89 9.17
N GLN A 585 2.70 23.13 9.65
CA GLN A 585 1.88 24.20 9.09
C GLN A 585 2.47 24.60 7.72
N VAL A 586 1.66 24.53 6.69
CA VAL A 586 2.09 24.89 5.33
C VAL A 586 1.39 26.16 4.87
N THR A 587 2.16 27.16 4.52
CA THR A 587 1.67 28.40 3.91
C THR A 587 2.03 28.38 2.43
N VAL A 588 1.06 28.48 1.55
CA VAL A 588 1.26 28.44 0.10
C VAL A 588 0.65 29.69 -0.52
N GLU A 589 1.49 30.57 -1.05
CA GLU A 589 1.10 31.81 -1.71
C GLU A 589 1.65 31.81 -3.15
N LEU A 590 0.84 31.36 -4.08
CA LEU A 590 1.23 31.28 -5.50
C LEU A 590 0.55 32.39 -6.28
N SER A 591 1.33 33.41 -6.61
CA SER A 591 0.88 34.49 -7.51
C SER A 591 0.71 33.98 -8.94
N GLU A 592 -0.10 34.64 -9.74
CA GLU A 592 -0.17 34.34 -11.16
C GLU A 592 1.19 34.59 -11.82
N CYS A 593 1.76 33.55 -12.40
CA CYS A 593 3.02 33.59 -13.13
C CYS A 593 2.79 33.18 -14.59
N PRO A 594 3.49 33.80 -15.55
CA PRO A 594 3.43 33.38 -16.93
C PRO A 594 3.99 31.95 -17.10
N GLU A 595 3.57 31.27 -18.15
CA GLU A 595 4.21 30.03 -18.55
C GLU A 595 5.63 30.29 -19.03
N ILE A 596 6.54 29.39 -18.68
CA ILE A 596 7.94 29.47 -19.11
C ILE A 596 8.34 28.24 -19.90
N LEU A 597 9.28 28.43 -20.83
CA LEU A 597 9.88 27.32 -21.55
C LEU A 597 10.92 26.63 -20.65
N CYS A 598 10.62 25.41 -20.22
CA CYS A 598 11.44 24.69 -19.25
C CYS A 598 11.35 23.16 -19.43
N TYR A 599 12.06 22.42 -18.61
CA TYR A 599 11.90 20.97 -18.43
C TYR A 599 11.05 20.72 -17.19
N PRO A 600 9.72 20.55 -17.30
CA PRO A 600 8.84 20.53 -16.13
C PRO A 600 9.16 19.40 -15.13
N GLY A 601 9.50 18.22 -15.64
CA GLY A 601 9.89 17.08 -14.81
C GLY A 601 11.14 17.34 -13.97
N LYS A 602 12.14 18.05 -14.55
CA LYS A 602 13.36 18.44 -13.84
C LYS A 602 13.06 19.51 -12.79
N LEU A 603 12.23 20.50 -13.10
CA LEU A 603 11.85 21.52 -12.11
C LEU A 603 11.01 20.92 -10.97
N ASN A 604 10.11 19.99 -11.27
CA ASN A 604 9.38 19.27 -10.23
C ASN A 604 10.32 18.49 -9.30
N GLN A 605 11.41 17.96 -9.82
CA GLN A 605 12.45 17.31 -9.05
C GLN A 605 13.21 18.31 -8.17
N VAL A 606 13.47 19.53 -8.65
CA VAL A 606 14.04 20.62 -7.84
C VAL A 606 13.12 20.90 -6.65
N PHE A 607 11.83 21.09 -6.91
CA PHE A 607 10.85 21.38 -5.85
C PHE A 607 10.75 20.22 -4.86
N LEU A 608 10.69 18.99 -5.35
CA LEU A 608 10.62 17.80 -4.49
C LEU A 608 11.85 17.69 -3.57
N ASN A 609 13.05 17.87 -4.11
CA ASN A 609 14.27 17.79 -3.35
C ASN A 609 14.37 18.88 -2.27
N ILE A 610 14.02 20.12 -2.62
CA ILE A 610 14.07 21.23 -1.66
C ILE A 610 12.99 21.04 -0.58
N ILE A 611 11.75 20.72 -0.98
CA ILE A 611 10.64 20.55 -0.05
C ILE A 611 10.87 19.36 0.88
N THR A 612 11.36 18.23 0.37
CA THR A 612 11.64 17.06 1.22
C THR A 612 12.82 17.31 2.18
N ASN A 613 13.81 18.10 1.77
CA ASN A 613 14.88 18.52 2.66
C ASN A 613 14.36 19.48 3.73
N ALA A 614 13.50 20.42 3.37
CA ALA A 614 12.83 21.33 4.31
C ALA A 614 12.01 20.56 5.34
N ILE A 615 11.19 19.59 4.91
CA ILE A 615 10.41 18.72 5.78
C ILE A 615 11.33 17.95 6.74
N GLY A 616 12.45 17.40 6.22
CA GLY A 616 13.45 16.70 7.03
C GLY A 616 14.04 17.60 8.11
N ALA A 617 14.46 18.81 7.73
CA ALA A 617 15.03 19.80 8.65
C ALA A 617 14.02 20.28 9.72
N ILE A 618 12.75 20.47 9.32
CA ILE A 618 11.66 20.80 10.25
C ILE A 618 11.46 19.66 11.27
N ARG A 619 11.39 18.42 10.80
CA ARG A 619 11.21 17.26 11.67
C ARG A 619 12.38 17.02 12.63
N GLU A 620 13.58 17.30 12.17
CA GLU A 620 14.78 17.19 13.01
C GLU A 620 14.76 18.20 14.15
N ARG A 621 14.20 19.39 13.92
CA ARG A 621 14.07 20.45 14.93
C ARG A 621 12.86 20.27 15.84
N HIS A 622 11.69 19.99 15.28
CA HIS A 622 10.41 20.03 15.99
C HIS A 622 9.86 18.64 16.35
N GLY A 623 10.44 17.56 15.80
CA GLY A 623 9.91 16.21 15.98
C GLY A 623 8.54 16.04 15.34
N GLN A 624 7.58 15.51 16.12
CA GLN A 624 6.16 15.41 15.75
C GLN A 624 5.31 16.47 16.49
N ALA A 625 5.93 17.40 17.20
CA ALA A 625 5.23 18.44 17.94
C ALA A 625 4.74 19.57 17.01
N GLU A 626 3.72 20.28 17.44
CA GLU A 626 3.24 21.49 16.75
C GLU A 626 4.35 22.57 16.76
N GLY A 627 4.58 23.24 15.62
CA GLY A 627 5.57 24.31 15.51
C GLY A 627 6.40 24.29 14.22
N GLY A 628 6.31 23.21 13.43
CA GLY A 628 6.92 23.16 12.11
C GLY A 628 6.19 24.04 11.11
N HIS A 629 6.92 24.84 10.35
CA HIS A 629 6.34 25.72 9.33
C HIS A 629 7.13 25.64 8.01
N LEU A 630 6.41 25.39 6.93
CA LEU A 630 6.92 25.42 5.57
C LEU A 630 6.15 26.48 4.78
N GLU A 631 6.86 27.39 4.17
CA GLU A 631 6.31 28.46 3.35
C GLU A 631 6.78 28.30 1.92
N VAL A 632 5.86 28.30 0.96
CA VAL A 632 6.14 28.25 -0.47
C VAL A 632 5.43 29.43 -1.14
N ARG A 633 6.22 30.30 -1.74
CA ARG A 633 5.71 31.46 -2.47
C ARG A 633 6.23 31.52 -3.88
N THR A 634 5.40 31.96 -4.80
CA THR A 634 5.82 32.37 -6.14
C THR A 634 5.36 33.79 -6.41
N TYR A 635 6.22 34.58 -6.98
CA TYR A 635 5.89 35.94 -7.39
C TYR A 635 6.75 36.38 -8.58
N PRO A 636 6.22 37.22 -9.48
CA PRO A 636 7.02 37.83 -10.51
C PRO A 636 7.92 38.92 -9.88
N GLU A 637 9.24 38.83 -10.11
CA GLU A 637 10.20 39.87 -9.66
C GLU A 637 10.13 41.07 -10.63
N ASN A 638 9.96 40.78 -11.94
CA ASN A 638 9.71 41.73 -13.01
C ASN A 638 9.12 40.94 -14.21
N ASP A 639 8.87 41.62 -15.34
CA ASP A 639 8.32 40.99 -16.55
C ASP A 639 9.23 39.89 -17.16
N GLN A 640 10.46 39.76 -16.70
CA GLN A 640 11.46 38.83 -17.22
C GLN A 640 11.86 37.73 -16.26
N ARG A 641 11.38 37.76 -14.98
CA ARG A 641 11.79 36.79 -13.95
C ARG A 641 10.68 36.40 -13.03
N ILE A 642 10.61 35.11 -12.77
CA ILE A 642 9.78 34.52 -11.72
C ILE A 642 10.65 34.09 -10.54
N CYS A 643 10.29 34.51 -9.35
CA CYS A 643 10.90 34.07 -8.11
C CYS A 643 10.04 32.99 -7.45
N ILE A 644 10.71 31.93 -7.01
CA ILE A 644 10.14 30.85 -6.21
C ILE A 644 10.88 30.83 -4.89
N LEU A 645 10.16 31.03 -3.79
CA LEU A 645 10.70 31.02 -2.43
C LEU A 645 10.17 29.79 -1.72
N ILE A 646 11.08 28.99 -1.17
CA ILE A 646 10.76 27.85 -0.31
C ILE A 646 11.51 28.06 0.99
N LYS A 647 10.77 28.30 2.08
CA LYS A 647 11.30 28.61 3.38
C LYS A 647 10.82 27.61 4.41
N ASP A 648 11.73 27.11 5.20
CA ASP A 648 11.45 26.28 6.36
C ASP A 648 11.95 26.92 7.65
N ASN A 649 11.38 26.51 8.77
CA ASN A 649 11.85 26.85 10.10
C ASN A 649 12.53 25.66 10.78
N GLY A 650 13.24 24.83 10.01
CA GLY A 650 13.96 23.67 10.47
C GLY A 650 15.25 23.98 11.22
N ILE A 651 16.17 23.02 11.29
CA ILE A 651 17.47 23.16 11.99
C ILE A 651 18.41 24.18 11.36
N GLY A 652 18.20 24.52 10.06
CA GLY A 652 19.11 25.37 9.31
C GLY A 652 20.49 24.75 9.06
N MET A 653 21.42 25.58 8.57
CA MET A 653 22.79 25.18 8.21
C MET A 653 23.81 26.17 8.78
N ASP A 654 24.97 25.66 9.17
CA ASP A 654 26.14 26.48 9.48
C ASP A 654 26.91 26.88 8.21
N GLU A 655 27.85 27.81 8.31
CA GLU A 655 28.63 28.31 7.19
C GLU A 655 29.39 27.21 6.43
N THR A 656 29.86 26.19 7.14
CA THR A 656 30.60 25.06 6.57
C THR A 656 29.73 24.16 5.77
N THR A 657 28.54 23.89 6.23
CA THR A 657 27.48 23.12 5.52
C THR A 657 26.96 23.92 4.33
N LEU A 658 26.71 25.21 4.52
CA LEU A 658 26.20 26.09 3.47
C LEU A 658 27.16 26.20 2.30
N SER A 659 28.47 26.28 2.55
CA SER A 659 29.50 26.35 1.47
C SER A 659 29.56 25.08 0.62
N LYS A 660 29.19 23.94 1.17
CA LYS A 660 29.26 22.62 0.50
C LYS A 660 27.91 22.07 0.08
N VAL A 661 26.82 22.82 0.29
CA VAL A 661 25.45 22.32 0.07
C VAL A 661 25.18 21.78 -1.34
N TYR A 662 25.92 22.29 -2.34
CA TYR A 662 25.80 21.87 -3.73
C TYR A 662 26.87 20.86 -4.17
N GLU A 663 27.78 20.47 -3.30
CA GLU A 663 28.79 19.46 -3.64
C GLU A 663 28.14 18.08 -3.77
N PRO A 664 28.42 17.31 -4.82
CA PRO A 664 27.93 15.94 -4.94
C PRO A 664 28.38 15.07 -3.75
N PHE A 665 27.47 14.21 -3.24
CA PHE A 665 27.68 13.31 -2.10
C PHE A 665 27.84 13.99 -0.74
N PHE A 666 27.75 15.31 -0.66
CA PHE A 666 27.75 15.98 0.63
C PHE A 666 26.40 15.83 1.33
N THR A 667 26.41 15.33 2.56
CA THR A 667 25.21 15.17 3.39
C THR A 667 25.52 15.28 4.87
N THR A 668 24.64 15.91 5.62
CA THR A 668 24.67 15.98 7.09
C THR A 668 23.84 14.86 7.74
N LYS A 669 23.09 14.08 6.95
CA LYS A 669 22.25 12.96 7.42
C LYS A 669 23.11 11.74 7.74
N LYS A 670 22.61 10.85 8.62
CA LYS A 670 23.28 9.60 9.01
C LYS A 670 23.52 8.69 7.80
N VAL A 671 24.57 7.88 7.87
CA VAL A 671 24.89 6.90 6.82
C VAL A 671 23.69 6.02 6.54
N GLY A 672 23.16 6.09 5.31
CA GLY A 672 21.97 5.39 4.85
C GLY A 672 20.69 6.26 4.79
N GLU A 673 20.68 7.48 5.33
CA GLU A 673 19.51 8.37 5.31
C GLU A 673 19.54 9.44 4.19
N GLY A 674 20.63 9.53 3.44
CA GLY A 674 20.73 10.42 2.28
C GLY A 674 22.05 10.26 1.54
N MET A 675 22.00 10.24 0.20
CA MET A 675 23.19 10.08 -0.67
C MET A 675 23.91 11.38 -0.96
N GLY A 676 23.44 12.53 -0.46
CA GLY A 676 24.08 13.83 -0.71
C GLY A 676 24.01 14.31 -2.17
N LEU A 677 23.13 13.73 -3.00
CA LEU A 677 23.01 14.09 -4.43
C LEU A 677 21.88 15.07 -4.71
N GLY A 678 20.94 15.24 -3.80
CA GLY A 678 19.72 16.03 -4.05
C GLY A 678 20.01 17.48 -4.39
N MET A 679 20.89 18.15 -3.67
CA MET A 679 21.19 19.58 -3.85
C MET A 679 22.15 19.84 -5.01
N SER A 680 23.06 18.93 -5.30
CA SER A 680 23.92 19.03 -6.50
C SER A 680 23.09 18.89 -7.78
N ILE A 681 22.03 18.03 -7.75
CA ILE A 681 21.08 17.91 -8.84
C ILE A 681 20.23 19.17 -8.98
N VAL A 682 19.76 19.73 -7.87
CA VAL A 682 19.05 21.03 -7.88
C VAL A 682 19.91 22.09 -8.57
N PHE A 683 21.16 22.23 -8.15
CA PHE A 683 22.07 23.20 -8.74
C PHE A 683 22.31 22.96 -10.23
N SER A 684 22.48 21.70 -10.64
CA SER A 684 22.66 21.33 -12.05
C SER A 684 21.44 21.68 -12.90
N ILE A 685 20.24 21.35 -12.41
CA ILE A 685 19.00 21.65 -13.13
C ILE A 685 18.77 23.16 -13.25
N ILE A 686 19.03 23.92 -12.20
CA ILE A 686 18.90 25.39 -12.23
C ILE A 686 19.87 26.00 -13.21
N LYS A 687 21.11 25.54 -13.26
CA LYS A 687 22.10 25.94 -14.26
C LYS A 687 21.67 25.63 -15.67
N GLU A 688 21.10 24.46 -15.92
CA GLU A 688 20.59 24.05 -17.23
C GLU A 688 19.44 24.93 -17.72
N HIS A 689 18.69 25.52 -16.80
CA HIS A 689 17.64 26.51 -17.14
C HIS A 689 18.15 27.95 -17.20
N ASN A 690 19.45 28.18 -17.20
CA ASN A 690 20.04 29.54 -17.14
C ASN A 690 19.46 30.40 -16.02
N ALA A 691 19.17 29.75 -14.90
CA ALA A 691 18.50 30.30 -13.71
C ALA A 691 19.48 30.46 -12.56
N ASN A 692 19.06 31.18 -11.53
CA ASN A 692 19.84 31.37 -10.29
C ASN A 692 19.11 30.78 -9.12
N ILE A 693 19.87 30.18 -8.22
CA ILE A 693 19.41 29.74 -6.89
C ILE A 693 20.25 30.40 -5.82
N LEU A 694 19.59 31.03 -4.86
CA LEU A 694 20.18 31.62 -3.67
C LEU A 694 19.71 30.82 -2.46
N VAL A 695 20.57 30.66 -1.48
CA VAL A 695 20.26 30.02 -0.22
C VAL A 695 20.69 30.90 0.92
N ASP A 696 19.78 31.13 1.86
CA ASP A 696 20.01 31.82 3.10
C ASP A 696 19.61 30.90 4.25
N SER A 697 20.50 30.65 5.20
CA SER A 697 20.27 29.69 6.26
C SER A 697 21.08 30.06 7.50
N ALA A 698 20.44 29.91 8.66
CA ALA A 698 21.11 30.04 9.96
C ALA A 698 20.66 28.90 10.89
N VAL A 699 21.60 28.46 11.72
CA VAL A 699 21.35 27.33 12.64
C VAL A 699 20.20 27.68 13.60
N ASN A 700 19.21 26.80 13.66
CA ASN A 700 17.98 26.95 14.42
C ASN A 700 17.05 28.10 13.98
N GLU A 701 17.28 28.69 12.86
CA GLU A 701 16.34 29.67 12.26
C GLU A 701 15.61 29.12 11.04
N GLY A 702 16.23 28.12 10.38
CA GLY A 702 15.70 27.43 9.19
C GLY A 702 16.46 27.80 7.92
N THR A 703 15.91 27.46 6.78
CA THR A 703 16.54 27.69 5.49
C THR A 703 15.54 28.34 4.52
N THR A 704 16.02 29.26 3.70
CA THR A 704 15.27 29.90 2.61
C THR A 704 15.99 29.67 1.30
N PHE A 705 15.37 28.93 0.39
CA PHE A 705 15.82 28.82 -0.99
C PHE A 705 15.03 29.79 -1.86
N THR A 706 15.74 30.58 -2.65
CA THR A 706 15.15 31.49 -3.64
C THR A 706 15.63 31.11 -5.03
N ILE A 707 14.75 30.65 -5.88
CA ILE A 707 15.02 30.28 -7.26
C ILE A 707 14.51 31.41 -8.15
N LYS A 708 15.36 31.91 -9.05
CA LYS A 708 15.01 32.95 -10.03
C LYS A 708 15.08 32.36 -11.42
N LEU A 709 13.91 32.14 -12.03
CA LEU A 709 13.75 31.63 -13.39
C LEU A 709 13.50 32.79 -14.37
N ASN A 710 14.13 32.74 -15.53
CA ASN A 710 13.88 33.70 -16.59
C ASN A 710 12.61 33.32 -17.36
N THR A 711 11.75 34.31 -17.67
CA THR A 711 10.52 34.10 -18.46
C THR A 711 10.82 33.95 -19.95
N ASN A 712 11.90 34.58 -20.46
CA ASN A 712 12.37 34.45 -21.82
C ASN A 712 13.69 33.67 -21.85
N ASN A 713 13.63 32.38 -22.14
CA ASN A 713 14.80 31.61 -22.55
C ASN A 713 14.92 31.74 -24.08
N ASN A 714 15.63 32.78 -24.56
CA ASN A 714 16.17 32.80 -25.90
C ASN A 714 17.47 32.00 -25.96
#